data_69f9571ddc5186e90b180554c5469938
#
_entry.id   69f9571ddc5186e90b180554c5469938
#
_cell.length_a   1.000
_cell.length_b   1.000
_cell.length_c   1.000
_cell.angle_alpha   90.00
_cell.angle_beta   90.00
_cell.angle_gamma   90.00
#
_symmetry.space_group_name_H-M   'P 1'
#
loop_
_entity.id
_entity.type
_entity.pdbx_description
1 polymer ?
#
loop_
_entity_poly.entity_id
_entity_poly.type
_entity_poly.pdbx_seq_one_letter_code
_entity_poly.pdbx_strand_id
1 'polypeptide(L)'
;IIENHDERPVKVEGNEKHPASMGKSNSFSQATTLDMYDPDRSRGVRFNGKKVDWSEYIKYAQSLNSSNGKNLAILSQESSSPTMQFMHNEFKKAYPKADWVTYEPINNENLYKGVEQAFGKKLQPFNRLENAQTILSIGSDFLGVEDNCVYHTRKFAQNRDLEDEKSTMNRLYVVESFMTPTGSSADHRLNVPNHEFASVLKELAGELKKLGLKIDANPIKTPNHLWIKTVAEDLMKNKGESIIIGGSDLSPDIHCLITGINNQLKAPIDYYPLSKAHITSMTDFKALCKKMAKGSVDNLIILGGNPVYDAPADCNFAASLKKVKSSVHLSNIYDETSKHCEWNIAQAHFFETWGDAMTYDGYASIIQPQIRPLFDSKSAIQVLTPLVFKEDRSSYNTVKNVWKNSIIKEANFERKWEKVLHEGIHIKPLLNSEKVRTKNKVTTAVLSKAQVLENNKFEVIFAPSSSVYDGRYANNGWLQEIPKPITSLTWDNAAFVSMKVAKKLNIKNGQMIEISIEGVSIKVPAWIVPGQNQKTITLELGYGREFSGRIGSGVGFNVYPLRTSSNMGYAMNAEIKTLKETYPLASTQEHYGLEEDKLAAPGFSDLSTNEVQSRIPDLVKQSTLEEYKKHPEFVQEIVESHKPDKKRDLNPDGTSKKNWPDHSMYNIEPEYDYSKGNQWGMSIDLTSCTSCNACSIACQSENNIPVVGKQQVMNGREMHWIRIDNYFSGDPD
;
A
#
# COMPACT_ATOMS: atom_id res chain seq x y z
N ILE A 1 17.99 0.94 -9.02
CA ILE A 1 19.07 0.14 -9.66
C ILE A 1 18.51 -1.23 -9.96
N ILE A 2 18.88 -1.78 -11.10
CA ILE A 2 18.46 -3.12 -11.52
C ILE A 2 19.70 -3.95 -11.74
N GLU A 3 19.78 -5.07 -11.07
CA GLU A 3 20.83 -6.06 -11.28
C GLU A 3 20.48 -6.94 -12.47
N ASN A 4 21.47 -7.16 -13.36
CA ASN A 4 21.31 -7.96 -14.56
C ASN A 4 22.36 -9.07 -14.59
N HIS A 5 21.90 -10.30 -14.83
CA HIS A 5 22.75 -11.44 -15.11
C HIS A 5 22.51 -11.91 -16.54
N ASP A 6 23.57 -12.00 -17.35
CA ASP A 6 23.48 -12.39 -18.76
C ASP A 6 22.37 -11.62 -19.53
N GLU A 7 22.38 -10.30 -19.39
CA GLU A 7 21.39 -9.38 -19.99
C GLU A 7 19.93 -9.59 -19.49
N ARG A 8 19.74 -10.26 -18.35
CA ARG A 8 18.42 -10.49 -17.74
C ARG A 8 18.29 -9.74 -16.42
N PRO A 9 17.31 -8.86 -16.28
CA PRO A 9 16.98 -8.24 -14.99
C PRO A 9 16.56 -9.29 -13.96
N VAL A 10 17.26 -9.37 -12.83
CA VAL A 10 17.01 -10.40 -11.79
C VAL A 10 16.66 -9.81 -10.45
N LYS A 11 17.10 -8.59 -10.14
CA LYS A 11 16.91 -7.99 -8.83
C LYS A 11 16.69 -6.48 -8.92
N VAL A 12 15.89 -5.96 -8.03
CA VAL A 12 15.64 -4.51 -7.85
C VAL A 12 16.26 -4.06 -6.53
N GLU A 13 17.15 -3.06 -6.61
CA GLU A 13 17.71 -2.40 -5.46
C GLU A 13 17.38 -0.90 -5.47
N GLY A 14 17.31 -0.31 -4.29
CA GLY A 14 17.16 1.13 -4.17
C GLY A 14 18.41 1.86 -4.69
N ASN A 15 18.21 3.06 -5.22
CA ASN A 15 19.32 3.95 -5.56
C ASN A 15 19.66 4.80 -4.33
N GLU A 16 20.86 4.66 -3.79
CA GLU A 16 21.31 5.41 -2.60
C GLU A 16 21.30 6.93 -2.82
N LYS A 17 21.56 7.37 -4.07
CA LYS A 17 21.51 8.78 -4.44
C LYS A 17 20.12 9.34 -4.62
N HIS A 18 19.10 8.47 -4.65
CA HIS A 18 17.71 8.90 -4.84
C HIS A 18 17.07 9.32 -3.51
N PRO A 19 16.62 10.59 -3.38
CA PRO A 19 16.21 11.13 -2.10
C PRO A 19 14.95 10.47 -1.50
N ALA A 20 14.09 9.88 -2.34
CA ALA A 20 12.89 9.21 -1.86
C ALA A 20 13.12 7.74 -1.47
N SER A 21 14.12 7.05 -2.02
CA SER A 21 14.40 5.65 -1.68
C SER A 21 15.63 5.47 -0.78
N MET A 22 16.67 6.31 -0.95
CA MET A 22 17.90 6.27 -0.15
C MET A 22 18.47 4.85 -0.03
N GLY A 23 18.51 4.12 -1.15
CA GLY A 23 18.96 2.74 -1.19
C GLY A 23 17.94 1.69 -0.72
N LYS A 24 16.71 2.08 -0.36
CA LYS A 24 15.69 1.18 0.16
C LYS A 24 14.61 0.87 -0.88
N SER A 25 13.84 -0.18 -0.63
CA SER A 25 12.74 -0.66 -1.48
C SER A 25 11.60 -1.22 -0.62
N ASN A 26 10.48 -1.53 -1.23
CA ASN A 26 9.35 -2.20 -0.60
C ASN A 26 9.06 -3.55 -1.28
N SER A 27 8.12 -4.30 -0.76
CA SER A 27 7.71 -5.61 -1.29
C SER A 27 7.30 -5.56 -2.77
N PHE A 28 6.53 -4.53 -3.18
CA PHE A 28 6.10 -4.37 -4.57
C PHE A 28 7.28 -4.15 -5.52
N SER A 29 8.24 -3.32 -5.12
CA SER A 29 9.45 -3.06 -5.92
C SER A 29 10.29 -4.31 -6.08
N GLN A 30 10.48 -5.08 -5.00
CA GLN A 30 11.26 -6.32 -5.02
C GLN A 30 10.59 -7.40 -5.89
N ALA A 31 9.27 -7.51 -5.85
CA ALA A 31 8.52 -8.52 -6.58
C ALA A 31 8.37 -8.25 -8.08
N THR A 32 8.68 -7.03 -8.55
CA THR A 32 8.38 -6.60 -9.93
C THR A 32 9.18 -7.35 -11.01
N THR A 33 10.30 -7.98 -10.65
CA THR A 33 11.04 -8.86 -11.57
C THR A 33 10.21 -10.04 -12.03
N LEU A 34 9.36 -10.60 -11.15
CA LEU A 34 8.44 -11.69 -11.51
C LEU A 34 7.38 -11.22 -12.50
N ASP A 35 6.85 -9.99 -12.35
CA ASP A 35 5.89 -9.42 -13.28
C ASP A 35 6.46 -9.27 -14.70
N MET A 36 7.74 -8.96 -14.82
CA MET A 36 8.40 -8.84 -16.13
C MET A 36 8.40 -10.15 -16.89
N TYR A 37 8.68 -11.26 -16.20
CA TYR A 37 8.75 -12.59 -16.80
C TYR A 37 7.43 -13.35 -16.80
N ASP A 38 6.35 -12.72 -16.36
CA ASP A 38 5.02 -13.34 -16.30
C ASP A 38 4.58 -13.83 -17.69
N PRO A 39 4.35 -15.14 -17.87
CA PRO A 39 3.94 -15.71 -19.14
C PRO A 39 2.52 -15.34 -19.56
N ASP A 40 1.70 -14.80 -18.64
CA ASP A 40 0.32 -14.38 -18.88
C ASP A 40 0.22 -12.93 -19.36
N ARG A 41 1.35 -12.23 -19.50
CA ARG A 41 1.39 -10.88 -20.06
C ARG A 41 0.79 -10.83 -21.47
N SER A 42 0.11 -9.72 -21.76
CA SER A 42 -0.42 -9.40 -23.08
C SER A 42 0.68 -9.40 -24.15
N ARG A 43 0.35 -9.88 -25.34
CA ARG A 43 1.32 -10.03 -26.44
C ARG A 43 0.83 -9.32 -27.71
N GLY A 44 1.48 -8.21 -28.04
CA GLY A 44 1.23 -7.45 -29.26
C GLY A 44 -0.09 -6.68 -29.25
N VAL A 45 -0.54 -6.33 -30.46
CA VAL A 45 -1.74 -5.54 -30.69
C VAL A 45 -2.87 -6.46 -31.16
N ARG A 46 -4.06 -6.25 -30.65
CA ARG A 46 -5.28 -6.98 -31.07
C ARG A 46 -6.39 -5.99 -31.42
N PHE A 47 -7.15 -6.33 -32.45
CA PHE A 47 -8.39 -5.66 -32.82
C PHE A 47 -9.51 -6.70 -32.88
N ASN A 48 -10.57 -6.48 -32.13
CA ASN A 48 -11.69 -7.45 -31.98
C ASN A 48 -11.18 -8.88 -31.68
N GLY A 49 -10.21 -8.99 -30.74
CA GLY A 49 -9.61 -10.25 -30.33
C GLY A 49 -8.59 -10.86 -31.28
N LYS A 50 -8.48 -10.37 -32.53
CA LYS A 50 -7.51 -10.86 -33.52
C LYS A 50 -6.22 -10.06 -33.48
N LYS A 51 -5.07 -10.76 -33.58
CA LYS A 51 -3.76 -10.12 -33.68
C LYS A 51 -3.69 -9.28 -34.97
N VAL A 52 -3.22 -8.04 -34.84
CA VAL A 52 -2.97 -7.10 -35.96
C VAL A 52 -1.60 -6.46 -35.79
N ASP A 53 -1.09 -5.84 -36.87
CA ASP A 53 0.16 -5.12 -36.81
C ASP A 53 0.01 -3.75 -36.12
N TRP A 54 1.09 -3.28 -35.51
CA TRP A 54 1.15 -1.96 -34.89
C TRP A 54 0.81 -0.82 -35.88
N SER A 55 1.14 -0.99 -37.15
CA SER A 55 0.80 -0.03 -38.22
C SER A 55 -0.70 0.22 -38.36
N GLU A 56 -1.56 -0.78 -38.05
CA GLU A 56 -3.00 -0.61 -38.10
C GLU A 56 -3.48 0.32 -36.98
N TYR A 57 -2.91 0.20 -35.78
CA TYR A 57 -3.19 1.15 -34.69
C TYR A 57 -2.71 2.55 -35.04
N ILE A 58 -1.51 2.70 -35.66
CA ILE A 58 -1.01 4.02 -36.12
C ILE A 58 -2.03 4.68 -37.06
N LYS A 59 -2.50 3.95 -38.08
CA LYS A 59 -3.53 4.45 -39.01
C LYS A 59 -4.80 4.86 -38.27
N TYR A 60 -5.27 4.02 -37.34
CA TYR A 60 -6.43 4.34 -36.51
C TYR A 60 -6.21 5.61 -35.69
N ALA A 61 -5.11 5.72 -34.94
CA ALA A 61 -4.80 6.88 -34.11
C ALA A 61 -4.65 8.18 -34.93
N GLN A 62 -4.05 8.09 -36.12
CA GLN A 62 -3.94 9.21 -37.06
C GLN A 62 -5.30 9.63 -37.60
N SER A 63 -6.25 8.73 -37.81
CA SER A 63 -7.59 9.00 -38.31
C SER A 63 -8.47 9.78 -37.32
N LEU A 64 -8.16 9.77 -36.03
CA LEU A 64 -8.91 10.42 -34.94
C LEU A 64 -8.83 11.97 -34.99
N ASN A 65 -8.35 12.57 -36.10
CA ASN A 65 -8.10 14.02 -36.22
C ASN A 65 -9.33 14.85 -36.51
N SER A 66 -10.52 14.29 -36.65
CA SER A 66 -11.72 15.03 -36.97
C SER A 66 -12.24 15.85 -35.78
N SER A 67 -12.74 17.07 -36.06
CA SER A 67 -13.51 17.91 -35.12
C SER A 67 -12.77 18.41 -33.86
N ASN A 68 -11.45 18.63 -33.90
CA ASN A 68 -10.66 19.13 -32.78
C ASN A 68 -10.80 18.27 -31.50
N GLY A 69 -11.02 16.95 -31.65
CA GLY A 69 -11.20 16.02 -30.52
C GLY A 69 -12.59 15.98 -29.90
N LYS A 70 -13.63 16.47 -30.61
CA LYS A 70 -15.00 16.30 -30.13
C LYS A 70 -15.32 14.80 -30.01
N ASN A 71 -15.90 14.40 -28.87
CA ASN A 71 -16.24 13.00 -28.52
C ASN A 71 -15.04 12.06 -28.43
N LEU A 72 -13.80 12.58 -28.31
CA LEU A 72 -12.58 11.81 -27.98
C LEU A 72 -12.30 11.96 -26.48
N ALA A 73 -12.00 10.87 -25.81
CA ALA A 73 -11.58 10.87 -24.42
C ALA A 73 -10.35 9.99 -24.20
N ILE A 74 -9.49 10.40 -23.28
CA ILE A 74 -8.43 9.59 -22.69
C ILE A 74 -8.78 9.36 -21.22
N LEU A 75 -8.67 8.11 -20.77
CA LEU A 75 -8.67 7.73 -19.37
C LEU A 75 -7.29 7.18 -19.03
N SER A 76 -6.61 7.78 -18.07
CA SER A 76 -5.27 7.37 -17.66
C SER A 76 -5.19 7.11 -16.15
N GLN A 77 -4.21 6.35 -15.75
CA GLN A 77 -3.76 6.29 -14.37
C GLN A 77 -3.03 7.58 -13.98
N GLU A 78 -2.84 7.81 -12.67
CA GLU A 78 -1.96 8.86 -12.16
C GLU A 78 -0.51 8.63 -12.62
N SER A 79 0.20 9.70 -12.89
CA SER A 79 1.59 9.62 -13.33
C SER A 79 2.39 10.83 -12.84
N SER A 80 3.55 10.56 -12.26
CA SER A 80 4.52 11.60 -11.88
C SER A 80 5.53 11.91 -12.99
N SER A 81 5.34 11.37 -14.20
CA SER A 81 6.24 11.50 -15.34
C SER A 81 6.19 12.90 -15.96
N PRO A 82 7.31 13.66 -15.99
CA PRO A 82 7.40 14.90 -16.76
C PRO A 82 7.09 14.72 -18.25
N THR A 83 7.48 13.56 -18.82
CA THR A 83 7.19 13.25 -20.22
C THR A 83 5.70 13.01 -20.45
N MET A 84 5.00 12.34 -19.55
CA MET A 84 3.54 12.19 -19.65
C MET A 84 2.82 13.54 -19.49
N GLN A 85 3.31 14.42 -18.62
CA GLN A 85 2.80 15.79 -18.51
C GLN A 85 2.98 16.57 -19.82
N PHE A 86 4.13 16.42 -20.46
CA PHE A 86 4.35 17.02 -21.78
C PHE A 86 3.38 16.43 -22.82
N MET A 87 3.21 15.11 -22.87
CA MET A 87 2.27 14.44 -23.80
C MET A 87 0.82 14.90 -23.57
N HIS A 88 0.41 15.06 -22.31
CA HIS A 88 -0.91 15.63 -22.00
C HIS A 88 -1.07 17.05 -22.54
N ASN A 89 -0.07 17.92 -22.36
CA ASN A 89 -0.13 19.29 -22.84
C ASN A 89 -0.18 19.35 -24.38
N GLU A 90 0.61 18.54 -25.08
CA GLU A 90 0.58 18.44 -26.53
C GLU A 90 -0.76 17.85 -27.03
N PHE A 91 -1.32 16.86 -26.34
CA PHE A 91 -2.64 16.34 -26.64
C PHE A 91 -3.71 17.43 -26.53
N LYS A 92 -3.71 18.21 -25.46
CA LYS A 92 -4.70 19.30 -25.27
C LYS A 92 -4.56 20.42 -26.32
N LYS A 93 -3.34 20.64 -26.84
CA LYS A 93 -3.14 21.56 -28.00
C LYS A 93 -3.70 20.99 -29.30
N ALA A 94 -3.43 19.68 -29.56
CA ALA A 94 -3.92 19.01 -30.77
C ALA A 94 -5.44 18.79 -30.75
N TYR A 95 -6.02 18.54 -29.58
CA TYR A 95 -7.42 18.19 -29.38
C TYR A 95 -8.07 19.00 -28.24
N PRO A 96 -8.29 20.31 -28.44
CA PRO A 96 -8.77 21.18 -27.36
C PRO A 96 -10.17 20.85 -26.85
N LYS A 97 -10.98 20.09 -27.61
CA LYS A 97 -12.34 19.65 -27.22
C LYS A 97 -12.38 18.23 -26.65
N ALA A 98 -11.27 17.53 -26.63
CA ALA A 98 -11.19 16.21 -26.06
C ALA A 98 -11.12 16.24 -24.51
N ASP A 99 -11.64 15.21 -23.87
CA ASP A 99 -11.47 15.02 -22.45
C ASP A 99 -10.17 14.23 -22.17
N TRP A 100 -9.47 14.58 -21.10
CA TRP A 100 -8.46 13.74 -20.48
C TRP A 100 -8.81 13.62 -19.02
N VAL A 101 -9.10 12.41 -18.58
CA VAL A 101 -9.54 12.08 -17.22
C VAL A 101 -8.52 11.15 -16.59
N THR A 102 -8.18 11.39 -15.33
CA THR A 102 -7.30 10.54 -14.54
C THR A 102 -8.11 9.86 -13.43
N TYR A 103 -7.90 8.56 -13.28
CA TYR A 103 -8.58 7.74 -12.25
C TYR A 103 -7.64 6.70 -11.66
N GLU A 104 -7.61 6.64 -10.34
CA GLU A 104 -7.04 5.56 -9.52
C GLU A 104 -8.07 5.15 -8.45
N PRO A 105 -8.24 3.85 -8.18
CA PRO A 105 -9.17 3.38 -7.15
C PRO A 105 -8.69 3.73 -5.73
N ILE A 106 -7.39 3.95 -5.55
CA ILE A 106 -6.74 4.41 -4.32
C ILE A 106 -5.98 5.68 -4.69
N ASN A 107 -6.30 6.81 -4.07
CA ASN A 107 -5.79 8.12 -4.47
C ASN A 107 -5.81 9.14 -3.33
N ASN A 108 -5.14 10.27 -3.53
CA ASN A 108 -5.03 11.36 -2.55
C ASN A 108 -5.91 12.58 -2.90
N GLU A 109 -6.98 12.44 -3.69
CA GLU A 109 -7.84 13.56 -4.10
C GLU A 109 -8.35 14.35 -2.90
N ASN A 110 -8.81 13.65 -1.85
CA ASN A 110 -9.35 14.28 -0.64
C ASN A 110 -8.30 15.09 0.12
N LEU A 111 -7.08 14.57 0.24
CA LEU A 111 -5.95 15.27 0.85
C LEU A 111 -5.65 16.57 0.10
N TYR A 112 -5.55 16.51 -1.22
CA TYR A 112 -5.27 17.70 -2.04
C TYR A 112 -6.38 18.74 -1.98
N LYS A 113 -7.65 18.30 -1.97
CA LYS A 113 -8.80 19.19 -1.77
C LYS A 113 -8.78 19.86 -0.39
N GLY A 114 -8.43 19.11 0.67
CA GLY A 114 -8.33 19.67 2.01
C GLY A 114 -7.21 20.70 2.14
N VAL A 115 -6.05 20.44 1.54
CA VAL A 115 -4.94 21.40 1.47
C VAL A 115 -5.33 22.64 0.66
N GLU A 116 -6.04 22.48 -0.46
CA GLU A 116 -6.57 23.60 -1.26
C GLU A 116 -7.58 24.44 -0.45
N GLN A 117 -8.47 23.79 0.31
CA GLN A 117 -9.41 24.50 1.20
C GLN A 117 -8.65 25.33 2.27
N ALA A 118 -7.59 24.76 2.86
CA ALA A 118 -6.82 25.42 3.91
C ALA A 118 -5.99 26.60 3.39
N PHE A 119 -5.32 26.46 2.26
CA PHE A 119 -4.37 27.46 1.75
C PHE A 119 -4.87 28.24 0.53
N GLY A 120 -5.94 27.80 -0.14
CA GLY A 120 -6.42 28.38 -1.39
C GLY A 120 -5.54 28.06 -2.60
N LYS A 121 -4.66 27.09 -2.49
CA LYS A 121 -3.72 26.64 -3.53
C LYS A 121 -3.71 25.13 -3.60
N LYS A 122 -3.60 24.59 -4.84
CA LYS A 122 -3.40 23.16 -5.08
C LYS A 122 -1.96 22.78 -4.81
N LEU A 123 -1.71 22.21 -3.65
CA LEU A 123 -0.38 21.81 -3.19
C LEU A 123 -0.43 20.37 -2.69
N GLN A 124 0.71 19.69 -2.79
CA GLN A 124 0.94 18.39 -2.18
C GLN A 124 1.84 18.55 -0.94
N PRO A 125 1.43 18.01 0.20
CA PRO A 125 2.26 17.98 1.40
C PRO A 125 3.34 16.91 1.28
N PHE A 126 4.52 17.18 1.81
CA PHE A 126 5.61 16.24 1.96
C PHE A 126 6.09 16.24 3.41
N ASN A 127 5.82 15.16 4.13
CA ASN A 127 6.09 15.04 5.55
C ASN A 127 7.58 14.74 5.79
N ARG A 128 8.27 15.62 6.53
CA ARG A 128 9.68 15.47 6.90
C ARG A 128 9.78 14.76 8.24
N LEU A 129 9.56 13.42 8.24
CA LEU A 129 9.51 12.62 9.48
C LEU A 129 10.85 12.58 10.23
N GLU A 130 11.96 12.81 9.54
CA GLU A 130 13.27 12.99 10.16
C GLU A 130 13.34 14.14 11.18
N ASN A 131 12.42 15.10 11.06
CA ASN A 131 12.33 16.28 11.94
C ASN A 131 11.14 16.19 12.91
N ALA A 132 10.51 15.03 13.04
CA ALA A 132 9.33 14.84 13.88
C ALA A 132 9.66 14.02 15.13
N GLN A 133 9.47 14.62 16.31
CA GLN A 133 9.58 13.96 17.61
C GLN A 133 8.23 13.43 18.11
N THR A 134 7.12 14.08 17.77
CA THR A 134 5.77 13.60 18.08
C THR A 134 4.97 13.49 16.80
N ILE A 135 4.47 12.31 16.53
CA ILE A 135 3.69 11.97 15.34
C ILE A 135 2.31 11.50 15.79
N LEU A 136 1.26 12.11 15.26
CA LEU A 136 -0.12 11.61 15.39
C LEU A 136 -0.62 11.17 14.02
N SER A 137 -0.89 9.88 13.87
CA SER A 137 -1.57 9.32 12.69
C SER A 137 -3.06 9.18 12.96
N ILE A 138 -3.91 9.65 12.05
CA ILE A 138 -5.36 9.49 12.09
C ILE A 138 -5.79 8.75 10.82
N GLY A 139 -6.04 7.45 10.93
CA GLY A 139 -6.45 6.58 9.83
C GLY A 139 -5.44 6.48 8.69
N SER A 140 -4.16 6.79 8.93
CA SER A 140 -3.09 6.73 7.92
C SER A 140 -2.17 5.54 8.20
N ASP A 141 -1.93 4.73 7.18
CA ASP A 141 -0.93 3.67 7.19
C ASP A 141 0.34 4.09 6.43
N PHE A 142 0.93 5.20 6.85
CA PHE A 142 2.10 5.81 6.20
C PHE A 142 3.37 4.94 6.25
N LEU A 143 3.42 3.93 7.11
CA LEU A 143 4.49 2.92 7.14
C LEU A 143 4.20 1.68 6.28
N GLY A 144 2.94 1.49 5.85
CA GLY A 144 2.50 0.33 5.06
C GLY A 144 2.40 0.62 3.57
N VAL A 145 1.19 0.91 3.09
CA VAL A 145 0.88 0.93 1.64
C VAL A 145 0.59 2.32 1.06
N GLU A 146 0.62 3.37 1.86
CA GLU A 146 0.39 4.73 1.39
C GLU A 146 1.57 5.30 0.60
N ASP A 147 1.33 6.39 -0.13
CA ASP A 147 2.36 7.07 -0.93
C ASP A 147 3.56 7.48 -0.08
N ASN A 148 4.75 7.40 -0.69
CA ASN A 148 6.04 7.68 -0.04
C ASN A 148 6.38 6.76 1.15
N CYS A 149 5.72 5.60 1.31
CA CYS A 149 5.95 4.68 2.43
C CYS A 149 7.44 4.31 2.60
N VAL A 150 8.20 4.10 1.52
CA VAL A 150 9.66 3.81 1.58
C VAL A 150 10.42 4.95 2.27
N TYR A 151 10.13 6.19 1.88
CA TYR A 151 10.73 7.37 2.51
C TYR A 151 10.31 7.49 3.97
N HIS A 152 8.99 7.40 4.22
CA HIS A 152 8.45 7.54 5.57
C HIS A 152 8.97 6.47 6.53
N THR A 153 8.99 5.21 6.10
CA THR A 153 9.53 4.08 6.88
C THR A 153 11.01 4.32 7.23
N ARG A 154 11.81 4.69 6.22
CA ARG A 154 13.24 4.97 6.46
C ARG A 154 13.46 6.11 7.45
N LYS A 155 12.70 7.21 7.31
CA LYS A 155 12.85 8.38 8.16
C LYS A 155 12.28 8.19 9.56
N PHE A 156 11.19 7.44 9.67
CA PHE A 156 10.63 7.02 10.96
C PHE A 156 11.61 6.11 11.71
N ALA A 157 12.11 5.06 11.07
CA ALA A 157 13.04 4.11 11.65
C ALA A 157 14.37 4.75 12.05
N GLN A 158 14.87 5.72 11.26
CA GLN A 158 16.09 6.48 11.57
C GLN A 158 16.01 7.17 12.93
N ASN A 159 14.82 7.69 13.31
CA ASN A 159 14.60 8.33 14.61
C ASN A 159 14.30 7.32 15.74
N ARG A 160 14.40 6.02 15.47
CA ARG A 160 14.29 4.92 16.44
C ARG A 160 15.59 4.12 16.56
N ASP A 161 16.58 4.46 15.78
CA ASP A 161 17.93 3.91 15.86
C ASP A 161 18.69 4.65 16.98
N LEU A 162 18.79 4.00 18.13
CA LEU A 162 19.36 4.59 19.33
C LEU A 162 20.84 4.25 19.39
N GLU A 163 21.70 5.20 19.06
CA GLU A 163 23.15 5.03 19.06
C GLU A 163 23.74 5.07 20.47
N ASP A 164 23.13 5.80 21.41
CA ASP A 164 23.61 5.97 22.78
C ASP A 164 22.48 6.19 23.80
N GLU A 165 22.84 6.29 25.09
CA GLU A 165 21.90 6.49 26.20
C GLU A 165 21.22 7.88 26.19
N LYS A 166 21.70 8.83 25.39
CA LYS A 166 21.16 10.18 25.29
C LYS A 166 20.23 10.33 24.10
N SER A 167 20.24 9.36 23.19
CA SER A 167 19.36 9.32 22.03
C SER A 167 17.91 9.22 22.48
N THR A 168 17.04 9.98 21.82
CA THR A 168 15.59 9.98 22.09
C THR A 168 14.83 9.46 20.88
N MET A 169 13.91 8.53 21.09
CA MET A 169 13.00 8.07 20.04
C MET A 169 11.91 9.10 19.76
N ASN A 170 11.46 9.13 18.49
CA ASN A 170 10.17 9.75 18.18
C ASN A 170 9.03 8.99 18.88
N ARG A 171 7.91 9.66 19.12
CA ARG A 171 6.71 9.06 19.72
C ARG A 171 5.58 9.05 18.70
N LEU A 172 5.04 7.86 18.47
CA LEU A 172 3.95 7.62 17.52
C LEU A 172 2.64 7.34 18.24
N TYR A 173 1.67 8.23 18.06
CA TYR A 173 0.27 8.05 18.43
C TYR A 173 -0.53 7.66 17.19
N VAL A 174 -1.37 6.64 17.27
CA VAL A 174 -2.21 6.18 16.15
C VAL A 174 -3.68 6.10 16.56
N VAL A 175 -4.54 6.69 15.75
CA VAL A 175 -6.00 6.55 15.84
C VAL A 175 -6.45 5.78 14.60
N GLU A 176 -6.93 4.56 14.79
CA GLU A 176 -7.36 3.69 13.70
C GLU A 176 -8.46 2.72 14.16
N SER A 177 -9.15 2.09 13.22
CA SER A 177 -10.24 1.15 13.49
C SER A 177 -9.86 -0.32 13.31
N PHE A 178 -8.75 -0.59 12.64
CA PHE A 178 -8.17 -1.92 12.48
C PHE A 178 -6.65 -1.82 12.55
N MET A 179 -5.99 -2.91 12.92
CA MET A 179 -4.54 -2.94 13.08
C MET A 179 -3.85 -2.82 11.71
N THR A 180 -2.98 -1.82 11.57
CA THR A 180 -2.12 -1.62 10.41
C THR A 180 -0.64 -1.79 10.80
N PRO A 181 0.31 -1.90 9.84
CA PRO A 181 1.74 -1.76 10.12
C PRO A 181 2.09 -0.50 10.92
N THR A 182 1.45 0.63 10.61
CA THR A 182 1.61 1.88 11.38
C THR A 182 1.07 1.73 12.81
N GLY A 183 -0.10 1.11 12.97
CA GLY A 183 -0.70 0.87 14.29
C GLY A 183 0.09 -0.13 15.14
N SER A 184 0.68 -1.15 14.52
CA SER A 184 1.54 -2.12 15.21
C SER A 184 2.89 -1.53 15.66
N SER A 185 3.33 -0.45 15.01
CA SER A 185 4.54 0.29 15.36
C SER A 185 4.28 1.45 16.35
N ALA A 186 3.02 1.66 16.76
CA ALA A 186 2.62 2.77 17.62
C ALA A 186 3.08 2.59 19.06
N ASP A 187 3.55 3.67 19.69
CA ASP A 187 3.77 3.70 21.14
C ASP A 187 2.44 3.80 21.90
N HIS A 188 1.46 4.48 21.27
CA HIS A 188 0.12 4.64 21.83
C HIS A 188 -0.95 4.54 20.73
N ARG A 189 -1.75 3.50 20.79
CA ARG A 189 -2.83 3.25 19.83
C ARG A 189 -4.20 3.50 20.47
N LEU A 190 -5.09 4.17 19.72
CA LEU A 190 -6.49 4.39 20.08
C LEU A 190 -7.40 3.76 19.04
N ASN A 191 -8.15 2.75 19.46
CA ASN A 191 -9.06 2.00 18.58
C ASN A 191 -10.46 2.66 18.57
N VAL A 192 -10.78 3.36 17.46
CA VAL A 192 -12.10 3.98 17.24
C VAL A 192 -12.55 3.79 15.79
N PRO A 193 -13.87 3.71 15.52
CA PRO A 193 -14.36 3.58 14.14
C PRO A 193 -14.14 4.86 13.33
N ASN A 194 -14.02 4.76 12.01
CA ASN A 194 -13.66 5.89 11.15
C ASN A 194 -14.67 7.04 11.21
N HIS A 195 -15.97 6.76 11.36
CA HIS A 195 -16.99 7.81 11.48
C HIS A 195 -16.83 8.67 12.76
N GLU A 196 -16.07 8.20 13.76
CA GLU A 196 -15.78 8.93 14.99
C GLU A 196 -14.49 9.77 14.91
N PHE A 197 -13.64 9.62 13.86
CA PHE A 197 -12.39 10.38 13.73
C PHE A 197 -12.61 11.89 13.74
N ALA A 198 -13.68 12.37 13.12
CA ALA A 198 -14.05 13.78 13.18
C ALA A 198 -14.31 14.26 14.63
N SER A 199 -14.88 13.43 15.50
CA SER A 199 -15.13 13.74 16.91
C SER A 199 -13.81 13.79 17.70
N VAL A 200 -12.93 12.82 17.49
CA VAL A 200 -11.56 12.81 18.07
C VAL A 200 -10.82 14.09 17.68
N LEU A 201 -10.87 14.46 16.39
CA LEU A 201 -10.18 15.65 15.91
C LEU A 201 -10.81 16.96 16.42
N LYS A 202 -12.13 17.02 16.59
CA LYS A 202 -12.82 18.16 17.23
C LYS A 202 -12.36 18.36 18.68
N GLU A 203 -12.28 17.28 19.43
CA GLU A 203 -11.79 17.33 20.81
C GLU A 203 -10.32 17.73 20.89
N LEU A 204 -9.47 17.13 20.07
CA LEU A 204 -8.05 17.49 19.96
C LEU A 204 -7.87 18.99 19.65
N ALA A 205 -8.64 19.51 18.71
CA ALA A 205 -8.64 20.95 18.38
C ALA A 205 -9.05 21.82 19.56
N GLY A 206 -10.01 21.36 20.37
CA GLY A 206 -10.44 22.02 21.60
C GLY A 206 -9.36 22.04 22.68
N GLU A 207 -8.63 20.94 22.88
CA GLU A 207 -7.51 20.85 23.82
C GLU A 207 -6.32 21.70 23.33
N LEU A 208 -5.97 21.64 22.06
CA LEU A 208 -4.92 22.48 21.46
C LEU A 208 -5.25 23.99 21.58
N LYS A 209 -6.52 24.37 21.45
CA LYS A 209 -6.98 25.75 21.71
C LYS A 209 -6.71 26.19 23.17
N LYS A 210 -7.00 25.33 24.16
CA LYS A 210 -6.71 25.60 25.57
C LYS A 210 -5.22 25.80 25.82
N LEU A 211 -4.38 25.09 25.06
CA LEU A 211 -2.92 25.18 25.12
C LEU A 211 -2.34 26.35 24.28
N GLY A 212 -3.20 27.18 23.67
CA GLY A 212 -2.81 28.45 23.05
C GLY A 212 -2.76 28.48 21.53
N LEU A 213 -3.20 27.42 20.81
CA LEU A 213 -3.38 27.52 19.36
C LEU A 213 -4.62 28.35 19.01
N LYS A 214 -4.51 29.11 17.92
CA LYS A 214 -5.61 29.98 17.43
C LYS A 214 -6.63 29.19 16.60
N ILE A 215 -7.37 28.31 17.26
CA ILE A 215 -8.39 27.45 16.65
C ILE A 215 -9.76 27.86 17.14
N ASP A 216 -10.72 27.98 16.23
CA ASP A 216 -12.12 28.16 16.57
C ASP A 216 -12.77 26.79 16.76
N ALA A 217 -12.78 26.31 17.98
CA ALA A 217 -13.32 25.02 18.37
C ALA A 217 -14.24 25.18 19.55
N ASN A 218 -15.38 24.50 19.46
CA ASN A 218 -16.26 24.31 20.62
C ASN A 218 -15.74 23.14 21.46
N PRO A 219 -15.69 23.25 22.78
CA PRO A 219 -15.24 22.17 23.64
C PRO A 219 -16.25 21.00 23.55
N ILE A 220 -15.71 19.81 23.24
CA ILE A 220 -16.44 18.54 23.33
C ILE A 220 -15.60 17.58 24.16
N LYS A 221 -16.21 16.54 24.71
CA LYS A 221 -15.52 15.44 25.36
C LYS A 221 -16.02 14.13 24.79
N THR A 222 -15.11 13.30 24.33
CA THR A 222 -15.37 11.90 23.96
C THR A 222 -15.04 10.98 25.14
N PRO A 223 -15.38 9.70 25.08
CA PRO A 223 -14.93 8.71 26.07
C PRO A 223 -13.39 8.65 26.22
N ASN A 224 -12.66 9.05 25.19
CA ASN A 224 -11.20 8.98 25.12
C ASN A 224 -10.49 10.30 25.54
N HIS A 225 -11.16 11.13 26.29
CA HIS A 225 -10.71 12.46 26.68
C HIS A 225 -9.27 12.51 27.24
N LEU A 226 -8.94 11.60 28.17
CA LEU A 226 -7.61 11.60 28.80
C LEU A 226 -6.51 11.35 27.76
N TRP A 227 -6.69 10.38 26.88
CA TRP A 227 -5.74 10.08 25.82
C TRP A 227 -5.57 11.26 24.86
N ILE A 228 -6.69 11.87 24.42
CA ILE A 228 -6.66 13.02 23.49
C ILE A 228 -5.99 14.24 24.14
N LYS A 229 -6.25 14.49 25.42
CA LYS A 229 -5.58 15.56 26.18
C LYS A 229 -4.08 15.34 26.24
N THR A 230 -3.62 14.13 26.56
CA THR A 230 -2.20 13.78 26.62
C THR A 230 -1.53 14.00 25.27
N VAL A 231 -2.16 13.57 24.17
CA VAL A 231 -1.66 13.82 22.80
C VAL A 231 -1.55 15.32 22.51
N ALA A 232 -2.56 16.11 22.88
CA ALA A 232 -2.52 17.58 22.69
C ALA A 232 -1.36 18.22 23.42
N GLU A 233 -1.13 17.80 24.68
CA GLU A 233 -0.01 18.29 25.51
C GLU A 233 1.34 17.94 24.88
N ASP A 234 1.51 16.71 24.37
CA ASP A 234 2.77 16.25 23.76
C ASP A 234 3.04 16.93 22.41
N LEU A 235 1.99 17.10 21.56
CA LEU A 235 2.09 17.88 20.32
C LEU A 235 2.51 19.33 20.57
N MET A 236 2.00 19.94 21.64
CA MET A 236 2.35 21.32 21.99
C MET A 236 3.73 21.45 22.63
N LYS A 237 4.16 20.46 23.42
CA LYS A 237 5.50 20.39 24.00
C LYS A 237 6.56 20.38 22.91
N ASN A 238 6.33 19.62 21.84
CA ASN A 238 7.25 19.46 20.71
C ASN A 238 6.83 20.31 19.49
N LYS A 239 6.25 21.50 19.74
CA LYS A 239 5.84 22.41 18.66
C LYS A 239 7.02 22.78 17.76
N GLY A 240 6.88 22.56 16.45
CA GLY A 240 7.93 22.67 15.43
C GLY A 240 8.49 21.31 15.02
N GLU A 241 8.39 20.31 15.89
CA GLU A 241 8.83 18.93 15.71
C GLU A 241 7.67 17.94 15.92
N SER A 242 6.45 18.42 15.85
CA SER A 242 5.23 17.61 15.92
C SER A 242 4.43 17.68 14.64
N ILE A 243 3.81 16.55 14.25
CA ILE A 243 3.07 16.43 13.00
C ILE A 243 1.81 15.58 13.20
N ILE A 244 0.72 15.98 12.51
CA ILE A 244 -0.51 15.18 12.38
C ILE A 244 -0.63 14.70 10.93
N ILE A 245 -0.75 13.39 10.71
CA ILE A 245 -0.89 12.76 9.40
C ILE A 245 -2.30 12.18 9.30
N GLY A 246 -3.03 12.53 8.25
CA GLY A 246 -4.35 11.98 7.97
C GLY A 246 -4.30 10.99 6.81
N GLY A 247 -4.99 9.86 6.94
CA GLY A 247 -5.12 8.86 5.87
C GLY A 247 -5.85 9.40 4.64
N SER A 248 -5.51 8.87 3.46
CA SER A 248 -6.03 9.33 2.17
C SER A 248 -7.55 9.30 2.06
N ASP A 249 -8.20 8.41 2.77
CA ASP A 249 -9.66 8.20 2.75
C ASP A 249 -10.45 9.20 3.61
N LEU A 250 -9.77 10.00 4.41
CA LEU A 250 -10.42 11.04 5.22
C LEU A 250 -11.06 12.09 4.31
N SER A 251 -12.15 12.71 4.79
CA SER A 251 -12.81 13.76 4.01
C SER A 251 -11.94 14.99 3.82
N PRO A 252 -12.16 15.78 2.74
CA PRO A 252 -11.44 17.04 2.54
C PRO A 252 -11.53 18.00 3.73
N ASP A 253 -12.63 18.01 4.44
CA ASP A 253 -12.84 18.87 5.62
C ASP A 253 -11.94 18.45 6.79
N ILE A 254 -11.73 17.15 7.01
CA ILE A 254 -10.79 16.63 8.01
C ILE A 254 -9.36 17.02 7.62
N HIS A 255 -8.98 16.81 6.37
CA HIS A 255 -7.66 17.23 5.88
C HIS A 255 -7.43 18.74 5.96
N CYS A 256 -8.47 19.56 5.72
CA CYS A 256 -8.40 21.00 5.89
C CYS A 256 -8.09 21.38 7.34
N LEU A 257 -8.78 20.76 8.30
CA LEU A 257 -8.53 21.03 9.73
C LEU A 257 -7.13 20.54 10.17
N ILE A 258 -6.72 19.33 9.77
CA ILE A 258 -5.36 18.79 10.04
C ILE A 258 -4.31 19.75 9.48
N THR A 259 -4.45 20.18 8.23
CA THR A 259 -3.53 21.11 7.56
C THR A 259 -3.44 22.44 8.33
N GLY A 260 -4.59 22.97 8.78
CA GLY A 260 -4.64 24.20 9.58
C GLY A 260 -3.97 24.07 10.93
N ILE A 261 -4.15 22.94 11.62
CA ILE A 261 -3.50 22.64 12.91
C ILE A 261 -1.97 22.51 12.69
N ASN A 262 -1.55 21.72 11.71
CA ASN A 262 -0.13 21.53 11.37
C ASN A 262 0.57 22.86 11.05
N ASN A 263 -0.10 23.75 10.32
CA ASN A 263 0.45 25.08 10.03
C ASN A 263 0.68 25.92 11.30
N GLN A 264 -0.21 25.82 12.30
CA GLN A 264 -0.04 26.51 13.58
C GLN A 264 0.96 25.82 14.52
N LEU A 265 1.07 24.51 14.47
CA LEU A 265 2.10 23.73 15.14
C LEU A 265 3.50 23.99 14.53
N LYS A 266 3.57 24.58 13.33
CA LYS A 266 4.79 24.66 12.51
C LYS A 266 5.37 23.27 12.23
N ALA A 267 4.48 22.33 11.96
CA ALA A 267 4.83 20.94 11.67
C ALA A 267 5.88 20.85 10.55
N PRO A 268 6.80 19.88 10.60
CA PRO A 268 7.83 19.69 9.60
C PRO A 268 7.25 19.13 8.29
N ILE A 269 6.52 19.97 7.56
CA ILE A 269 5.88 19.65 6.28
C ILE A 269 6.29 20.67 5.23
N ASP A 270 6.82 20.20 4.13
CA ASP A 270 7.02 21.01 2.93
C ASP A 270 5.79 20.91 2.02
N TYR A 271 5.45 21.98 1.33
CA TYR A 271 4.34 22.01 0.40
C TYR A 271 4.84 22.34 -1.01
N TYR A 272 4.54 21.48 -1.97
CA TYR A 272 4.98 21.63 -3.36
C TYR A 272 3.80 21.83 -4.31
N PRO A 273 4.00 22.54 -5.45
CA PRO A 273 2.99 22.64 -6.48
C PRO A 273 2.51 21.29 -6.98
N LEU A 274 1.23 21.15 -7.19
CA LEU A 274 0.60 19.94 -7.68
C LEU A 274 0.40 20.02 -9.21
N SER A 275 0.83 19.00 -9.94
CA SER A 275 0.59 18.88 -11.37
C SER A 275 -0.88 18.50 -11.65
N LYS A 276 -1.56 19.24 -12.54
CA LYS A 276 -2.96 18.97 -12.92
C LYS A 276 -3.14 17.67 -13.73
N ALA A 277 -2.08 17.18 -14.38
CA ALA A 277 -2.18 16.02 -15.26
C ALA A 277 -2.08 14.67 -14.54
N HIS A 278 -1.80 14.68 -13.24
CA HIS A 278 -1.42 13.49 -12.51
C HIS A 278 -2.33 13.17 -11.32
N ILE A 279 -3.54 13.75 -11.27
CA ILE A 279 -4.41 13.63 -10.09
C ILE A 279 -5.74 13.04 -10.51
N THR A 280 -6.17 12.05 -9.78
CA THR A 280 -7.55 11.55 -9.84
C THR A 280 -8.52 12.66 -9.54
N SER A 281 -9.57 12.73 -10.36
CA SER A 281 -10.75 13.55 -10.13
C SER A 281 -11.99 12.68 -10.27
N MET A 282 -12.58 12.32 -9.14
CA MET A 282 -13.82 11.56 -9.12
C MET A 282 -14.97 12.29 -9.82
N THR A 283 -14.99 13.62 -9.74
CA THR A 283 -15.96 14.45 -10.46
C THR A 283 -15.83 14.28 -11.97
N ASP A 284 -14.61 14.35 -12.51
CA ASP A 284 -14.37 14.20 -13.94
C ASP A 284 -14.58 12.77 -14.41
N PHE A 285 -14.19 11.78 -13.59
CA PHE A 285 -14.44 10.37 -13.88
C PHE A 285 -15.95 10.06 -13.97
N LYS A 286 -16.75 10.53 -13.03
CA LYS A 286 -18.23 10.42 -13.09
C LYS A 286 -18.82 11.14 -14.29
N ALA A 287 -18.27 12.30 -14.66
CA ALA A 287 -18.71 13.03 -15.86
C ALA A 287 -18.39 12.23 -17.12
N LEU A 288 -17.22 11.61 -17.23
CA LEU A 288 -16.85 10.72 -18.33
C LEU A 288 -17.81 9.53 -18.42
N CYS A 289 -18.08 8.83 -17.32
CA CYS A 289 -19.01 7.70 -17.29
C CYS A 289 -20.42 8.11 -17.77
N LYS A 290 -20.91 9.29 -17.35
CA LYS A 290 -22.19 9.84 -17.81
C LYS A 290 -22.19 10.18 -19.30
N LYS A 291 -21.07 10.74 -19.85
CA LYS A 291 -20.92 10.99 -21.28
C LYS A 291 -20.93 9.70 -22.09
N MET A 292 -20.19 8.68 -21.64
CA MET A 292 -20.20 7.36 -22.27
C MET A 292 -21.60 6.73 -22.25
N ALA A 293 -22.28 6.75 -21.10
CA ALA A 293 -23.64 6.23 -20.95
C ALA A 293 -24.66 6.89 -21.90
N LYS A 294 -24.44 8.16 -22.26
CA LYS A 294 -25.26 8.91 -23.22
C LYS A 294 -24.83 8.72 -24.70
N GLY A 295 -23.78 7.91 -24.96
CA GLY A 295 -23.21 7.76 -26.30
C GLY A 295 -22.56 9.04 -26.85
N SER A 296 -22.07 9.92 -25.98
CA SER A 296 -21.39 11.17 -26.34
C SER A 296 -19.85 11.01 -26.39
N VAL A 297 -19.33 9.81 -26.22
CA VAL A 297 -17.92 9.44 -26.42
C VAL A 297 -17.86 8.48 -27.58
N ASP A 298 -17.26 8.91 -28.69
CA ASP A 298 -17.08 8.05 -29.86
C ASP A 298 -15.82 7.20 -29.74
N ASN A 299 -14.76 7.79 -29.22
CA ASN A 299 -13.46 7.14 -29.08
C ASN A 299 -12.94 7.31 -27.65
N LEU A 300 -12.59 6.19 -27.01
CA LEU A 300 -11.98 6.16 -25.69
C LEU A 300 -10.65 5.42 -25.74
N ILE A 301 -9.59 6.06 -25.24
CA ILE A 301 -8.27 5.44 -25.07
C ILE A 301 -7.98 5.31 -23.59
N ILE A 302 -7.83 4.09 -23.09
CA ILE A 302 -7.54 3.76 -21.70
C ILE A 302 -6.06 3.40 -21.59
N LEU A 303 -5.29 4.19 -20.84
CA LEU A 303 -3.86 4.05 -20.67
C LEU A 303 -3.55 3.41 -19.30
N GLY A 304 -3.60 2.11 -19.21
CA GLY A 304 -3.48 1.35 -17.97
C GLY A 304 -4.74 1.36 -17.11
N GLY A 305 -4.64 0.75 -15.92
CA GLY A 305 -5.78 0.60 -15.01
C GLY A 305 -6.77 -0.48 -15.45
N ASN A 306 -7.73 -0.76 -14.58
CA ASN A 306 -8.76 -1.77 -14.88
C ASN A 306 -10.16 -1.32 -14.42
N PRO A 307 -10.70 -0.23 -14.97
CA PRO A 307 -11.93 0.38 -14.47
C PRO A 307 -13.19 -0.47 -14.62
N VAL A 308 -13.17 -1.55 -15.40
CA VAL A 308 -14.27 -2.53 -15.38
C VAL A 308 -14.30 -3.31 -14.06
N TYR A 309 -13.16 -3.53 -13.44
CA TYR A 309 -13.03 -4.24 -12.17
C TYR A 309 -13.12 -3.29 -10.96
N ASP A 310 -12.41 -2.15 -10.99
CA ASP A 310 -12.14 -1.34 -9.81
C ASP A 310 -12.90 0.00 -9.73
N ALA A 311 -13.67 0.36 -10.77
CA ALA A 311 -14.47 1.59 -10.74
C ALA A 311 -15.59 1.53 -9.70
N PRO A 312 -15.98 2.66 -9.08
CA PRO A 312 -17.11 2.72 -8.17
C PRO A 312 -18.38 2.18 -8.82
N ALA A 313 -19.13 1.35 -8.10
CA ALA A 313 -20.28 0.62 -8.62
C ALA A 313 -21.35 1.56 -9.22
N ASP A 314 -21.58 2.74 -8.61
CA ASP A 314 -22.53 3.74 -9.08
C ASP A 314 -22.11 4.42 -10.42
N CYS A 315 -20.87 4.26 -10.86
CA CYS A 315 -20.40 4.74 -12.16
C CYS A 315 -20.82 3.83 -13.33
N ASN A 316 -21.18 2.57 -13.07
CA ASN A 316 -21.59 1.59 -14.08
C ASN A 316 -20.65 1.55 -15.29
N PHE A 317 -19.32 1.54 -15.04
CA PHE A 317 -18.31 1.75 -16.07
C PHE A 317 -18.42 0.73 -17.21
N ALA A 318 -18.53 -0.57 -16.91
CA ALA A 318 -18.64 -1.64 -17.91
C ALA A 318 -19.85 -1.46 -18.85
N ALA A 319 -21.01 -1.07 -18.30
CA ALA A 319 -22.21 -0.84 -19.10
C ALA A 319 -22.08 0.44 -19.96
N SER A 320 -21.38 1.46 -19.43
CA SER A 320 -21.11 2.71 -20.14
C SER A 320 -20.10 2.52 -21.27
N LEU A 321 -19.06 1.69 -21.06
CA LEU A 321 -18.04 1.38 -22.06
C LEU A 321 -18.62 0.72 -23.30
N LYS A 322 -19.63 -0.16 -23.15
CA LYS A 322 -20.34 -0.80 -24.28
C LYS A 322 -21.03 0.18 -25.23
N LYS A 323 -21.25 1.44 -24.83
CA LYS A 323 -21.85 2.48 -25.66
C LYS A 323 -20.84 3.35 -26.38
N VAL A 324 -19.55 3.18 -26.09
CA VAL A 324 -18.46 3.84 -26.81
C VAL A 324 -18.30 3.14 -28.17
N LYS A 325 -18.17 3.92 -29.26
CA LYS A 325 -18.08 3.35 -30.60
C LYS A 325 -16.78 2.62 -30.87
N SER A 326 -15.66 3.16 -30.37
CA SER A 326 -14.35 2.51 -30.46
C SER A 326 -13.55 2.73 -29.19
N SER A 327 -13.00 1.67 -28.66
CA SER A 327 -12.25 1.70 -27.40
C SER A 327 -10.90 1.01 -27.53
N VAL A 328 -9.88 1.64 -26.93
CA VAL A 328 -8.49 1.14 -26.89
C VAL A 328 -8.12 0.92 -25.45
N HIS A 329 -7.52 -0.21 -25.13
CA HIS A 329 -6.93 -0.47 -23.81
C HIS A 329 -5.48 -0.87 -23.93
N LEU A 330 -4.60 -0.10 -23.28
CA LEU A 330 -3.20 -0.43 -23.06
C LEU A 330 -3.09 -1.16 -21.71
N SER A 331 -2.73 -2.43 -21.72
CA SER A 331 -2.78 -3.25 -20.50
C SER A 331 -1.66 -4.30 -20.48
N ASN A 332 -1.12 -4.55 -19.27
CA ASN A 332 -0.11 -5.57 -19.05
C ASN A 332 -0.67 -7.00 -19.22
N ILE A 333 -1.93 -7.22 -18.84
CA ILE A 333 -2.65 -8.49 -18.94
C ILE A 333 -3.95 -8.25 -19.71
N TYR A 334 -4.45 -9.27 -20.42
CA TYR A 334 -5.74 -9.20 -21.08
C TYR A 334 -6.87 -9.37 -20.04
N ASP A 335 -7.11 -8.29 -19.30
CA ASP A 335 -7.95 -8.19 -18.11
C ASP A 335 -9.44 -7.94 -18.39
N GLU A 336 -10.22 -7.66 -17.33
CA GLU A 336 -11.65 -7.39 -17.39
C GLU A 336 -11.98 -6.20 -18.32
N THR A 337 -11.20 -5.11 -18.25
CA THR A 337 -11.37 -3.95 -19.15
C THR A 337 -11.01 -4.29 -20.58
N SER A 338 -9.94 -5.05 -20.78
CA SER A 338 -9.50 -5.52 -22.11
C SER A 338 -10.58 -6.33 -22.82
N LYS A 339 -11.35 -7.14 -22.07
CA LYS A 339 -12.46 -7.95 -22.63
C LYS A 339 -13.59 -7.10 -23.21
N HIS A 340 -13.72 -5.86 -22.79
CA HIS A 340 -14.75 -4.92 -23.23
C HIS A 340 -14.26 -3.93 -24.27
N CYS A 341 -12.98 -3.93 -24.64
CA CYS A 341 -12.39 -3.02 -25.61
C CYS A 341 -12.16 -3.69 -26.96
N GLU A 342 -12.34 -2.93 -28.06
CA GLU A 342 -12.06 -3.42 -29.41
C GLU A 342 -10.57 -3.56 -29.68
N TRP A 343 -9.78 -2.55 -29.25
CA TRP A 343 -8.33 -2.56 -29.36
C TRP A 343 -7.71 -2.92 -28.04
N ASN A 344 -6.79 -3.87 -28.09
CA ASN A 344 -5.96 -4.22 -26.95
C ASN A 344 -4.50 -4.11 -27.35
N ILE A 345 -3.75 -3.28 -26.65
CA ILE A 345 -2.32 -3.06 -26.88
C ILE A 345 -1.58 -3.60 -25.67
N ALA A 346 -0.63 -4.51 -25.91
CA ALA A 346 0.22 -5.02 -24.84
C ALA A 346 1.07 -3.90 -24.26
N GLN A 347 1.01 -3.69 -22.95
CA GLN A 347 1.81 -2.70 -22.25
C GLN A 347 3.24 -3.22 -22.01
N ALA A 348 4.23 -2.43 -22.38
CA ALA A 348 5.61 -2.70 -22.05
C ALA A 348 5.85 -2.55 -20.53
N HIS A 349 6.58 -3.50 -19.96
CA HIS A 349 7.09 -3.36 -18.61
C HIS A 349 8.10 -2.19 -18.56
N PHE A 350 8.22 -1.52 -17.41
CA PHE A 350 9.13 -0.37 -17.31
C PHE A 350 10.62 -0.77 -17.45
N PHE A 351 10.98 -2.04 -17.30
CA PHE A 351 12.31 -2.55 -17.66
C PHE A 351 12.53 -2.70 -19.16
N GLU A 352 11.50 -2.54 -19.98
CA GLU A 352 11.53 -2.74 -21.42
C GLU A 352 11.42 -1.42 -22.21
N THR A 353 11.19 -0.29 -21.55
CA THR A 353 10.92 0.97 -22.25
C THR A 353 11.50 2.17 -21.52
N TRP A 354 11.78 3.24 -22.28
CA TRP A 354 12.17 4.52 -21.74
C TRP A 354 10.98 5.26 -21.13
N GLY A 355 11.22 5.88 -19.98
CA GLY A 355 10.28 6.71 -19.26
C GLY A 355 10.98 7.60 -18.26
N ASP A 356 10.23 8.27 -17.45
CA ASP A 356 10.70 9.10 -16.34
C ASP A 356 9.67 9.18 -15.23
N ALA A 357 10.09 9.66 -14.07
CA ALA A 357 9.24 9.92 -12.92
C ALA A 357 9.79 11.13 -12.15
N MET A 358 8.96 11.75 -11.33
CA MET A 358 9.35 12.85 -10.47
C MET A 358 8.82 12.62 -9.05
N THR A 359 9.67 12.85 -8.05
CA THR A 359 9.27 12.80 -6.64
C THR A 359 8.39 14.00 -6.28
N TYR A 360 7.72 13.93 -5.12
CA TYR A 360 6.88 15.03 -4.63
C TYR A 360 7.66 16.33 -4.38
N ASP A 361 8.92 16.22 -4.02
CA ASP A 361 9.84 17.34 -3.82
C ASP A 361 10.65 17.72 -5.09
N GLY A 362 10.25 17.18 -6.26
CA GLY A 362 10.68 17.68 -7.56
C GLY A 362 11.95 17.05 -8.13
N TYR A 363 12.45 15.94 -7.62
CA TYR A 363 13.59 15.26 -8.23
C TYR A 363 13.12 14.39 -9.41
N ALA A 364 13.65 14.65 -10.59
CA ALA A 364 13.34 13.87 -11.79
C ALA A 364 14.29 12.68 -11.92
N SER A 365 13.73 11.50 -12.16
CA SER A 365 14.44 10.24 -12.36
C SER A 365 14.19 9.70 -13.75
N ILE A 366 15.22 9.10 -14.35
CA ILE A 366 15.11 8.44 -15.64
C ILE A 366 14.82 6.95 -15.47
N ILE A 367 13.89 6.44 -16.25
CA ILE A 367 13.61 5.01 -16.37
C ILE A 367 14.24 4.55 -17.68
N GLN A 368 15.21 3.64 -17.59
CA GLN A 368 15.95 3.10 -18.72
C GLN A 368 15.58 1.64 -18.94
N PRO A 369 15.35 1.21 -20.19
CA PRO A 369 15.14 -0.20 -20.46
C PRO A 369 16.40 -1.01 -20.12
N GLN A 370 16.21 -2.15 -19.49
CA GLN A 370 17.25 -3.11 -19.14
C GLN A 370 17.36 -4.22 -20.19
N ILE A 371 16.28 -4.42 -20.92
CA ILE A 371 16.14 -5.44 -21.95
C ILE A 371 15.23 -4.91 -23.07
N ARG A 372 15.35 -5.46 -24.25
CA ARG A 372 14.34 -5.25 -25.31
C ARG A 372 13.00 -5.86 -24.87
N PRO A 373 11.87 -5.29 -25.33
CA PRO A 373 10.56 -5.87 -25.03
C PRO A 373 10.51 -7.36 -25.36
N LEU A 374 10.14 -8.18 -24.36
CA LEU A 374 9.99 -9.64 -24.54
C LEU A 374 8.83 -9.97 -25.48
N PHE A 375 7.85 -9.09 -25.54
CA PHE A 375 6.67 -9.20 -26.40
C PHE A 375 6.58 -7.94 -27.27
N ASP A 376 5.73 -7.95 -28.31
CA ASP A 376 5.48 -6.75 -29.11
C ASP A 376 4.57 -5.78 -28.29
N SER A 377 5.16 -5.19 -27.27
CA SER A 377 4.52 -4.31 -26.31
C SER A 377 4.89 -2.84 -26.54
N LYS A 378 4.06 -1.92 -26.08
CA LYS A 378 4.20 -0.47 -26.27
C LYS A 378 4.08 0.25 -24.94
N SER A 379 4.78 1.36 -24.77
CA SER A 379 4.57 2.27 -23.64
C SER A 379 3.38 3.21 -23.91
N ALA A 380 2.85 3.82 -22.85
CA ALA A 380 1.82 4.85 -22.99
C ALA A 380 2.28 6.04 -23.87
N ILE A 381 3.58 6.40 -23.78
CA ILE A 381 4.20 7.42 -24.64
C ILE A 381 4.06 7.01 -26.12
N GLN A 382 4.41 5.76 -26.47
CA GLN A 382 4.32 5.28 -27.86
C GLN A 382 2.88 5.22 -28.37
N VAL A 383 1.93 4.83 -27.52
CA VAL A 383 0.49 4.83 -27.87
C VAL A 383 -0.01 6.24 -28.20
N LEU A 384 0.50 7.26 -27.53
CA LEU A 384 0.09 8.65 -27.72
C LEU A 384 0.78 9.35 -28.91
N THR A 385 2.00 8.94 -29.31
CA THR A 385 2.75 9.68 -30.34
C THR A 385 2.05 9.74 -31.70
N PRO A 386 1.46 8.66 -32.27
CA PRO A 386 0.75 8.75 -33.54
C PRO A 386 -0.53 9.57 -33.44
N LEU A 387 -1.14 9.64 -32.26
CA LEU A 387 -2.30 10.49 -32.02
C LEU A 387 -1.89 11.97 -31.99
N VAL A 388 -0.88 12.32 -31.20
CA VAL A 388 -0.50 13.71 -30.90
C VAL A 388 0.33 14.33 -32.03
N PHE A 389 1.33 13.61 -32.53
CA PHE A 389 2.31 14.12 -33.50
C PHE A 389 2.07 13.64 -34.93
N LYS A 390 1.11 12.74 -35.14
CA LYS A 390 0.87 12.09 -36.45
C LYS A 390 2.05 11.24 -36.94
N GLU A 391 2.96 10.89 -36.03
CA GLU A 391 4.17 10.12 -36.28
C GLU A 391 4.33 9.07 -35.20
N ASP A 392 4.87 7.91 -35.56
CA ASP A 392 5.33 6.90 -34.61
C ASP A 392 6.71 7.29 -34.08
N ARG A 393 6.79 7.85 -32.88
CA ARG A 393 8.03 8.27 -32.25
C ARG A 393 8.44 7.28 -31.16
N SER A 394 9.73 6.95 -31.11
CA SER A 394 10.24 6.12 -30.02
C SER A 394 10.11 6.83 -28.67
N SER A 395 9.89 6.05 -27.60
CA SER A 395 9.88 6.57 -26.23
C SER A 395 11.21 7.25 -25.88
N TYR A 396 12.37 6.72 -26.34
CA TYR A 396 13.68 7.34 -26.14
C TYR A 396 13.74 8.77 -26.66
N ASN A 397 13.38 8.96 -27.93
CA ASN A 397 13.45 10.28 -28.57
C ASN A 397 12.49 11.28 -27.89
N THR A 398 11.32 10.82 -27.48
CA THR A 398 10.32 11.67 -26.80
C THR A 398 10.82 12.08 -25.41
N VAL A 399 11.29 11.12 -24.60
CA VAL A 399 11.84 11.38 -23.27
C VAL A 399 13.07 12.29 -23.36
N LYS A 400 14.06 11.95 -24.21
CA LYS A 400 15.28 12.75 -24.39
C LYS A 400 14.96 14.20 -24.80
N ASN A 401 13.98 14.39 -25.71
CA ASN A 401 13.55 15.71 -26.13
C ASN A 401 12.92 16.52 -24.97
N VAL A 402 12.08 15.90 -24.15
CA VAL A 402 11.50 16.54 -22.96
C VAL A 402 12.59 16.91 -21.95
N TRP A 403 13.52 16.01 -21.70
CA TRP A 403 14.64 16.27 -20.80
C TRP A 403 15.53 17.42 -21.29
N LYS A 404 15.81 17.47 -22.58
CA LYS A 404 16.60 18.55 -23.19
C LYS A 404 15.93 19.91 -23.08
N ASN A 405 14.63 19.97 -23.28
CA ASN A 405 13.92 21.26 -23.39
C ASN A 405 13.31 21.74 -22.07
N SER A 406 13.07 20.81 -21.11
CA SER A 406 12.31 21.14 -19.89
C SER A 406 13.09 20.90 -18.60
N ILE A 407 13.95 19.90 -18.53
CA ILE A 407 14.63 19.47 -17.30
C ILE A 407 16.08 19.94 -17.28
N ILE A 408 16.88 19.58 -18.27
CA ILE A 408 18.28 19.96 -18.37
C ILE A 408 18.42 21.15 -19.31
N LYS A 409 18.14 22.36 -18.81
CA LYS A 409 18.17 23.61 -19.59
C LYS A 409 19.56 24.23 -19.74
N GLU A 410 20.58 23.58 -19.19
CA GLU A 410 21.95 24.12 -19.13
C GLU A 410 22.75 23.75 -20.38
N ALA A 411 23.83 24.51 -20.64
CA ALA A 411 24.78 24.17 -21.71
C ALA A 411 25.37 22.77 -21.54
N ASN A 412 25.80 22.14 -22.64
CA ASN A 412 26.36 20.77 -22.66
C ASN A 412 25.35 19.68 -22.24
N PHE A 413 24.16 19.71 -22.83
CA PHE A 413 23.10 18.74 -22.56
C PHE A 413 23.58 17.29 -22.62
N GLU A 414 24.31 16.87 -23.68
CA GLU A 414 24.72 15.46 -23.87
C GLU A 414 25.53 14.95 -22.67
N ARG A 415 26.53 15.70 -22.22
CA ARG A 415 27.33 15.31 -21.04
C ARG A 415 26.51 15.20 -19.76
N LYS A 416 25.50 16.04 -19.59
CA LYS A 416 24.62 15.99 -18.42
C LYS A 416 23.62 14.86 -18.54
N TRP A 417 23.14 14.60 -19.73
CA TRP A 417 22.29 13.46 -20.04
C TRP A 417 23.01 12.16 -19.72
N GLU A 418 24.25 11.97 -20.17
CA GLU A 418 25.10 10.82 -19.81
C GLU A 418 25.24 10.67 -18.30
N LYS A 419 25.45 11.78 -17.59
CA LYS A 419 25.51 11.75 -16.12
C LYS A 419 24.19 11.30 -15.51
N VAL A 420 23.05 11.77 -15.98
CA VAL A 420 21.73 11.32 -15.49
C VAL A 420 21.51 9.86 -15.80
N LEU A 421 21.92 9.37 -16.97
CA LEU A 421 21.82 7.94 -17.30
C LEU A 421 22.65 7.08 -16.34
N HIS A 422 23.84 7.54 -15.97
CA HIS A 422 24.70 6.85 -15.01
C HIS A 422 24.17 6.90 -13.57
N GLU A 423 23.65 8.06 -13.14
CA GLU A 423 23.17 8.28 -11.75
C GLU A 423 21.72 7.81 -11.55
N GLY A 424 20.95 7.66 -12.64
CA GLY A 424 19.52 7.38 -12.63
C GLY A 424 18.62 8.56 -12.22
N ILE A 425 19.20 9.71 -11.88
CA ILE A 425 18.49 10.86 -11.32
C ILE A 425 19.13 12.19 -11.69
N HIS A 426 18.32 13.23 -11.88
CA HIS A 426 18.74 14.62 -11.90
C HIS A 426 18.85 15.17 -10.47
N ILE A 427 20.07 15.47 -10.04
CA ILE A 427 20.40 15.78 -8.62
C ILE A 427 19.75 17.08 -8.12
N LYS A 428 19.33 17.99 -9.00
CA LYS A 428 18.69 19.23 -8.62
C LYS A 428 17.17 19.10 -8.67
N PRO A 429 16.44 19.47 -7.60
CA PRO A 429 14.99 19.46 -7.66
C PRO A 429 14.47 20.50 -8.65
N LEU A 430 13.41 20.16 -9.35
CA LEU A 430 12.74 21.05 -10.32
C LEU A 430 11.66 21.91 -9.66
N LEU A 431 11.21 21.52 -8.46
CA LEU A 431 10.21 22.23 -7.68
C LEU A 431 10.85 22.86 -6.47
N ASN A 432 10.29 24.00 -6.05
CA ASN A 432 10.61 24.62 -4.79
C ASN A 432 9.40 24.50 -3.87
N SER A 433 9.63 24.29 -2.58
CA SER A 433 8.57 24.34 -1.59
C SER A 433 7.98 25.76 -1.49
N GLU A 434 6.67 25.82 -1.32
CA GLU A 434 5.96 27.08 -1.16
C GLU A 434 5.78 27.44 0.32
N LYS A 435 6.05 28.70 0.65
CA LYS A 435 5.65 29.24 1.95
C LYS A 435 4.15 29.43 1.97
N VAL A 436 3.50 28.78 2.92
CA VAL A 436 2.03 28.77 3.01
C VAL A 436 1.54 29.41 4.31
N ARG A 437 0.36 29.98 4.24
CA ARG A 437 -0.42 30.45 5.40
C ARG A 437 -1.87 30.08 5.17
N THR A 438 -2.58 29.74 6.24
CA THR A 438 -4.01 29.44 6.15
C THR A 438 -4.78 30.64 5.60
N LYS A 439 -5.63 30.39 4.59
CA LYS A 439 -6.46 31.41 3.96
C LYS A 439 -7.54 31.94 4.92
N ASN A 440 -8.09 31.03 5.72
CA ASN A 440 -9.18 31.30 6.65
C ASN A 440 -8.74 30.95 8.08
N LYS A 441 -9.55 31.37 9.05
CA LYS A 441 -9.42 30.95 10.44
C LYS A 441 -9.54 29.42 10.54
N VAL A 442 -8.64 28.77 11.27
CA VAL A 442 -8.73 27.33 11.53
C VAL A 442 -9.92 27.10 12.45
N THR A 443 -10.88 26.30 12.01
CA THR A 443 -12.14 26.07 12.75
C THR A 443 -12.62 24.64 12.62
N THR A 444 -13.20 24.10 13.66
CA THR A 444 -13.89 22.80 13.63
C THR A 444 -15.26 22.86 12.95
N ALA A 445 -15.75 24.06 12.61
CA ALA A 445 -17.02 24.22 11.91
C ALA A 445 -17.02 23.68 10.47
N VAL A 446 -15.83 23.48 9.88
CA VAL A 446 -15.68 22.84 8.56
C VAL A 446 -16.10 21.37 8.59
N LEU A 447 -15.99 20.71 9.75
CA LEU A 447 -16.32 19.30 9.86
C LEU A 447 -17.82 19.08 9.82
N SER A 448 -18.25 18.23 8.92
CA SER A 448 -19.65 17.78 8.82
C SER A 448 -20.18 17.24 10.16
N LYS A 449 -21.49 17.18 10.32
CA LYS A 449 -22.08 16.47 11.47
C LYS A 449 -21.62 15.01 11.43
N ALA A 450 -21.27 14.47 12.61
CA ALA A 450 -20.90 13.07 12.72
C ALA A 450 -22.03 12.19 12.16
N GLN A 451 -21.68 11.26 11.31
CA GLN A 451 -22.60 10.22 10.86
C GLN A 451 -22.93 9.32 12.08
N VAL A 452 -24.15 8.90 12.17
CA VAL A 452 -24.61 8.03 13.26
C VAL A 452 -24.73 6.61 12.70
N LEU A 453 -24.00 5.69 13.33
CA LEU A 453 -24.14 4.28 13.02
C LEU A 453 -25.45 3.76 13.65
N GLU A 454 -26.30 3.14 12.84
CA GLU A 454 -27.54 2.52 13.31
C GLU A 454 -27.25 1.34 14.24
N ASN A 455 -28.19 1.07 15.14
CA ASN A 455 -28.07 -0.05 16.07
C ASN A 455 -27.93 -1.40 15.30
N ASN A 456 -26.97 -2.24 15.73
CA ASN A 456 -26.68 -3.54 15.13
C ASN A 456 -26.21 -3.50 13.66
N LYS A 457 -25.85 -2.33 13.16
CA LYS A 457 -25.18 -2.16 11.88
C LYS A 457 -23.67 -1.96 12.08
N PHE A 458 -22.92 -2.08 11.00
CA PHE A 458 -21.48 -1.96 11.00
C PHE A 458 -21.01 -0.93 9.99
N GLU A 459 -19.85 -0.36 10.26
CA GLU A 459 -19.07 0.37 9.29
C GLU A 459 -18.19 -0.64 8.53
N VAL A 460 -18.18 -0.58 7.20
CA VAL A 460 -17.29 -1.40 6.38
C VAL A 460 -16.17 -0.52 5.85
N ILE A 461 -14.94 -0.95 6.07
CA ILE A 461 -13.71 -0.26 5.62
C ILE A 461 -13.17 -1.00 4.41
N PHE A 462 -12.79 -0.25 3.37
CA PHE A 462 -12.16 -0.77 2.16
C PHE A 462 -10.67 -0.45 2.19
N ALA A 463 -9.85 -1.39 2.64
CA ALA A 463 -8.42 -1.19 2.81
C ALA A 463 -7.63 -1.67 1.58
N PRO A 464 -6.59 -0.95 1.14
CA PRO A 464 -5.63 -1.49 0.18
C PRO A 464 -5.00 -2.77 0.72
N SER A 465 -4.81 -3.78 -0.14
CA SER A 465 -4.10 -4.99 0.28
C SER A 465 -2.59 -4.73 0.34
N SER A 466 -1.95 -5.18 1.41
CA SER A 466 -0.49 -5.16 1.53
C SER A 466 0.23 -6.10 0.55
N SER A 467 -0.51 -7.01 -0.09
CA SER A 467 0.00 -7.98 -1.07
C SER A 467 -0.33 -7.55 -2.50
N VAL A 468 -1.60 -7.50 -2.88
CA VAL A 468 -2.02 -7.26 -4.27
C VAL A 468 -2.47 -5.82 -4.54
N TYR A 469 -2.42 -4.94 -3.53
CA TYR A 469 -2.80 -3.53 -3.54
C TYR A 469 -4.27 -3.32 -3.94
N ASP A 470 -4.54 -2.81 -5.12
CA ASP A 470 -5.88 -2.63 -5.71
C ASP A 470 -6.25 -3.73 -6.73
N GLY A 471 -5.40 -4.74 -6.87
CA GLY A 471 -5.53 -5.85 -7.83
C GLY A 471 -4.59 -5.76 -9.02
N ARG A 472 -3.78 -4.70 -9.15
CA ARG A 472 -2.79 -4.58 -10.23
C ARG A 472 -1.67 -5.62 -10.12
N TYR A 473 -1.39 -6.12 -8.91
CA TYR A 473 -0.39 -7.15 -8.63
C TYR A 473 -0.98 -8.54 -8.43
N ALA A 474 -2.25 -8.75 -8.76
CA ALA A 474 -2.94 -10.03 -8.47
C ALA A 474 -2.29 -11.25 -9.13
N ASN A 475 -1.59 -11.11 -10.27
CA ASN A 475 -0.91 -12.24 -10.93
C ASN A 475 0.54 -12.46 -10.47
N ASN A 476 1.03 -11.69 -9.48
CA ASN A 476 2.35 -11.88 -8.92
C ASN A 476 2.33 -12.96 -7.82
N GLY A 477 2.94 -14.11 -8.10
CA GLY A 477 2.91 -15.26 -7.18
C GLY A 477 3.64 -15.00 -5.87
N TRP A 478 4.75 -14.27 -5.88
CA TRP A 478 5.46 -13.91 -4.64
C TRP A 478 4.60 -13.02 -3.75
N LEU A 479 3.89 -12.04 -4.32
CA LEU A 479 3.00 -11.16 -3.57
C LEU A 479 1.73 -11.87 -3.09
N GLN A 480 1.21 -12.85 -3.84
CA GLN A 480 0.09 -13.67 -3.40
C GLN A 480 0.45 -14.57 -2.20
N GLU A 481 1.67 -15.12 -2.17
CA GLU A 481 2.08 -16.08 -1.16
C GLU A 481 2.76 -15.44 0.05
N ILE A 482 3.19 -14.16 -0.05
CA ILE A 482 3.77 -13.49 1.11
C ILE A 482 2.72 -13.32 2.22
N PRO A 483 3.05 -13.70 3.47
CA PRO A 483 2.14 -13.48 4.59
C PRO A 483 1.88 -11.99 4.80
N LYS A 484 0.62 -11.63 4.96
CA LYS A 484 0.23 -10.25 5.26
C LYS A 484 0.73 -9.83 6.65
N PRO A 485 1.19 -8.60 6.83
CA PRO A 485 1.89 -8.16 8.04
C PRO A 485 1.16 -8.45 9.35
N ILE A 486 -0.16 -8.33 9.40
CA ILE A 486 -0.92 -8.45 10.65
C ILE A 486 -1.60 -9.82 10.79
N THR A 487 -2.13 -10.36 9.69
CA THR A 487 -2.97 -11.56 9.73
C THR A 487 -2.25 -12.84 9.34
N SER A 488 -1.07 -12.72 8.74
CA SER A 488 -0.31 -13.81 8.12
C SER A 488 -1.10 -14.60 7.06
N LEU A 489 -2.26 -14.08 6.62
CA LEU A 489 -3.03 -14.65 5.53
C LEU A 489 -2.27 -14.53 4.20
N THR A 490 -2.43 -15.53 3.37
CA THR A 490 -1.89 -15.59 2.02
C THR A 490 -2.99 -15.93 1.02
N TRP A 491 -2.78 -15.64 -0.25
CA TRP A 491 -3.62 -16.05 -1.39
C TRP A 491 -5.03 -15.47 -1.44
N ASP A 492 -5.64 -15.13 -0.31
CA ASP A 492 -7.01 -14.63 -0.24
C ASP A 492 -7.12 -13.31 0.52
N ASN A 493 -8.28 -12.69 0.42
CA ASN A 493 -8.77 -11.71 1.37
C ASN A 493 -9.90 -12.31 2.22
N ALA A 494 -10.15 -11.68 3.36
CA ALA A 494 -11.22 -12.03 4.27
C ALA A 494 -11.88 -10.75 4.83
N ALA A 495 -13.05 -10.90 5.43
CA ALA A 495 -13.64 -9.85 6.25
C ALA A 495 -13.03 -9.92 7.65
N PHE A 496 -12.27 -8.90 8.04
CA PHE A 496 -11.70 -8.82 9.38
C PHE A 496 -12.77 -8.41 10.38
N VAL A 497 -12.97 -9.22 11.39
CA VAL A 497 -13.96 -9.02 12.45
C VAL A 497 -13.29 -9.00 13.82
N SER A 498 -13.80 -8.20 14.74
CA SER A 498 -13.31 -8.20 16.13
C SER A 498 -13.74 -9.47 16.87
N MET A 499 -13.02 -9.81 17.93
CA MET A 499 -13.37 -10.95 18.79
C MET A 499 -14.76 -10.81 19.41
N LYS A 500 -15.16 -9.59 19.81
CA LYS A 500 -16.52 -9.33 20.33
C LYS A 500 -17.61 -9.58 19.30
N VAL A 501 -17.40 -9.14 18.06
CA VAL A 501 -18.34 -9.37 16.95
C VAL A 501 -18.40 -10.85 16.61
N ALA A 502 -17.27 -11.53 16.53
CA ALA A 502 -17.21 -12.97 16.27
C ALA A 502 -17.98 -13.77 17.32
N LYS A 503 -17.77 -13.46 18.60
CA LYS A 503 -18.50 -14.09 19.72
C LYS A 503 -20.00 -13.78 19.65
N LYS A 504 -20.39 -12.52 19.42
CA LYS A 504 -21.79 -12.09 19.34
C LYS A 504 -22.56 -12.77 18.21
N LEU A 505 -21.95 -12.91 17.04
CA LEU A 505 -22.57 -13.46 15.83
C LEU A 505 -22.23 -14.95 15.59
N ASN A 506 -21.52 -15.59 16.52
CA ASN A 506 -21.02 -16.97 16.43
C ASN A 506 -20.25 -17.22 15.12
N ILE A 507 -19.31 -16.33 14.82
CA ILE A 507 -18.45 -16.41 13.64
C ILE A 507 -17.15 -17.11 14.02
N LYS A 508 -16.69 -18.03 13.17
CA LYS A 508 -15.37 -18.67 13.25
C LYS A 508 -14.50 -18.24 12.08
N ASN A 509 -13.18 -18.40 12.20
CA ASN A 509 -12.28 -18.19 11.06
C ASN A 509 -12.66 -19.07 9.86
N GLY A 510 -12.70 -18.47 8.67
CA GLY A 510 -13.17 -19.14 7.45
C GLY A 510 -14.70 -19.27 7.33
N GLN A 511 -15.47 -18.87 8.35
CA GLN A 511 -16.93 -18.84 8.25
C GLN A 511 -17.38 -17.85 7.19
N MET A 512 -18.18 -18.29 6.21
CA MET A 512 -18.75 -17.39 5.21
C MET A 512 -19.75 -16.44 5.85
N ILE A 513 -19.64 -15.15 5.55
CA ILE A 513 -20.61 -14.13 5.92
C ILE A 513 -21.10 -13.40 4.68
N GLU A 514 -22.33 -12.94 4.73
CA GLU A 514 -22.91 -12.04 3.72
C GLU A 514 -22.91 -10.62 4.30
N ILE A 515 -22.32 -9.71 3.57
CA ILE A 515 -22.25 -8.28 3.91
C ILE A 515 -23.11 -7.53 2.91
N SER A 516 -24.08 -6.77 3.39
CA SER A 516 -25.01 -6.00 2.55
C SER A 516 -24.94 -4.51 2.87
N ILE A 517 -24.80 -3.69 1.84
CA ILE A 517 -24.78 -2.22 1.90
C ILE A 517 -25.71 -1.69 0.84
N GLU A 518 -26.73 -0.90 1.23
CA GLU A 518 -27.66 -0.24 0.30
C GLU A 518 -28.26 -1.20 -0.78
N GLY A 519 -28.53 -2.46 -0.38
CA GLY A 519 -29.14 -3.46 -1.25
C GLY A 519 -28.15 -4.25 -2.14
N VAL A 520 -26.86 -3.94 -2.07
CA VAL A 520 -25.81 -4.73 -2.71
C VAL A 520 -25.18 -5.64 -1.68
N SER A 521 -25.00 -6.93 -2.03
CA SER A 521 -24.47 -7.94 -1.12
C SER A 521 -23.27 -8.66 -1.74
N ILE A 522 -22.30 -9.00 -0.89
CA ILE A 522 -21.21 -9.92 -1.23
C ILE A 522 -21.12 -11.02 -0.17
N LYS A 523 -20.55 -12.15 -0.56
CA LYS A 523 -20.20 -13.25 0.35
C LYS A 523 -18.68 -13.34 0.45
N VAL A 524 -18.16 -13.40 1.68
CA VAL A 524 -16.72 -13.39 1.96
C VAL A 524 -16.45 -14.18 3.25
N PRO A 525 -15.33 -14.92 3.38
CA PRO A 525 -14.99 -15.57 4.63
C PRO A 525 -14.57 -14.55 5.68
N ALA A 526 -14.88 -14.81 6.93
CA ALA A 526 -14.47 -13.99 8.05
C ALA A 526 -13.11 -14.45 8.60
N TRP A 527 -12.33 -13.49 9.11
CA TRP A 527 -11.10 -13.71 9.86
C TRP A 527 -11.11 -12.86 11.12
N ILE A 528 -10.91 -13.48 12.27
CA ILE A 528 -10.95 -12.81 13.57
C ILE A 528 -9.59 -12.16 13.81
N VAL A 529 -9.58 -10.84 14.03
CA VAL A 529 -8.34 -10.07 14.20
C VAL A 529 -8.40 -9.30 15.52
N PRO A 530 -7.45 -9.53 16.44
CA PRO A 530 -7.29 -8.70 17.63
C PRO A 530 -7.02 -7.25 17.26
N GLY A 531 -7.55 -6.31 18.03
CA GLY A 531 -7.42 -4.88 17.76
C GLY A 531 -8.31 -4.35 16.63
N GLN A 532 -9.17 -5.17 16.02
CA GLN A 532 -10.24 -4.73 15.12
C GLN A 532 -11.36 -4.08 15.95
N ASN A 533 -11.85 -2.92 15.53
CA ASN A 533 -12.94 -2.24 16.24
C ASN A 533 -14.26 -3.04 16.16
N GLN A 534 -14.97 -3.10 17.27
CA GLN A 534 -16.24 -3.86 17.35
C GLN A 534 -17.41 -3.29 16.54
N LYS A 535 -17.29 -2.06 16.02
CA LYS A 535 -18.29 -1.43 15.14
C LYS A 535 -17.90 -1.51 13.67
N THR A 536 -16.74 -2.08 13.34
CA THR A 536 -16.17 -2.06 11.99
C THR A 536 -15.89 -3.45 11.47
N ILE A 537 -15.98 -3.60 10.14
CA ILE A 537 -15.52 -4.76 9.37
C ILE A 537 -14.57 -4.24 8.32
N THR A 538 -13.37 -4.82 8.22
CA THR A 538 -12.40 -4.42 7.21
C THR A 538 -12.37 -5.42 6.06
N LEU A 539 -12.44 -4.92 4.83
CA LEU A 539 -12.36 -5.67 3.58
C LEU A 539 -11.15 -5.19 2.78
N GLU A 540 -10.25 -6.10 2.45
CA GLU A 540 -9.12 -5.80 1.59
C GLU A 540 -9.51 -5.81 0.12
N LEU A 541 -9.06 -4.79 -0.61
CA LEU A 541 -9.21 -4.62 -2.06
C LEU A 541 -8.29 -5.56 -2.84
N GLY A 542 -8.51 -5.69 -4.14
CA GLY A 542 -7.56 -6.26 -5.09
C GLY A 542 -7.74 -7.74 -5.40
N TYR A 543 -8.65 -8.43 -4.75
CA TYR A 543 -8.94 -9.86 -4.93
C TYR A 543 -10.22 -10.11 -5.74
N GLY A 544 -10.48 -11.38 -6.06
CA GLY A 544 -11.67 -11.80 -6.81
C GLY A 544 -11.63 -11.35 -8.27
N ARG A 545 -10.43 -11.27 -8.87
CA ARG A 545 -10.23 -11.01 -10.31
C ARG A 545 -10.72 -12.17 -11.16
N GLU A 546 -11.40 -11.88 -12.26
CA GLU A 546 -11.84 -12.90 -13.22
C GLU A 546 -10.76 -13.15 -14.30
N PHE A 547 -10.10 -12.08 -14.72
CA PHE A 547 -9.10 -12.11 -15.80
C PHE A 547 -7.81 -11.43 -15.35
N SER A 548 -6.97 -12.13 -14.61
CA SER A 548 -5.71 -11.64 -14.09
C SER A 548 -4.51 -12.55 -14.38
N GLY A 549 -4.69 -13.58 -15.23
CA GLY A 549 -3.68 -14.60 -15.46
C GLY A 549 -3.89 -15.84 -14.58
N ARG A 550 -2.98 -16.81 -14.67
CA ARG A 550 -3.10 -18.13 -14.02
C ARG A 550 -2.99 -18.10 -12.51
N ILE A 551 -2.25 -17.11 -11.99
CA ILE A 551 -2.02 -16.96 -10.55
C ILE A 551 -3.19 -16.21 -9.90
N GLY A 552 -3.63 -15.09 -10.50
CA GLY A 552 -4.56 -14.18 -9.86
C GLY A 552 -6.04 -14.40 -10.17
N SER A 553 -6.39 -15.15 -11.24
CA SER A 553 -7.79 -15.36 -11.59
C SER A 553 -8.48 -16.29 -10.62
N GLY A 554 -9.64 -15.88 -10.10
CA GLY A 554 -10.47 -16.68 -9.18
C GLY A 554 -9.92 -16.77 -7.75
N VAL A 555 -8.90 -15.97 -7.40
CA VAL A 555 -8.32 -15.94 -6.07
C VAL A 555 -8.99 -14.86 -5.23
N GLY A 556 -9.48 -15.25 -4.04
CA GLY A 556 -10.16 -14.35 -3.12
C GLY A 556 -11.52 -13.84 -3.60
N PHE A 557 -11.99 -12.72 -3.05
CA PHE A 557 -13.35 -12.22 -3.19
C PHE A 557 -13.34 -10.75 -3.63
N ASN A 558 -14.12 -10.44 -4.67
CA ASN A 558 -14.25 -9.07 -5.17
C ASN A 558 -15.13 -8.24 -4.24
N VAL A 559 -14.58 -7.21 -3.64
CA VAL A 559 -15.29 -6.28 -2.72
C VAL A 559 -15.65 -4.96 -3.37
N TYR A 560 -15.17 -4.66 -4.58
CA TYR A 560 -15.47 -3.41 -5.29
C TYR A 560 -16.96 -3.15 -5.55
N PRO A 561 -17.85 -4.15 -5.73
CA PRO A 561 -19.28 -3.90 -5.86
C PRO A 561 -19.93 -3.15 -4.70
N LEU A 562 -19.34 -3.18 -3.50
CA LEU A 562 -19.81 -2.43 -2.33
C LEU A 562 -19.31 -0.98 -2.29
N ARG A 563 -18.29 -0.62 -3.10
CA ARG A 563 -17.74 0.75 -3.14
C ARG A 563 -18.51 1.63 -4.08
N THR A 564 -18.89 2.81 -3.62
CA THR A 564 -19.49 3.86 -4.45
C THR A 564 -18.59 5.09 -4.49
N SER A 565 -18.84 5.98 -5.43
CA SER A 565 -18.06 7.23 -5.56
C SER A 565 -18.13 8.17 -4.34
N SER A 566 -19.09 7.95 -3.45
CA SER A 566 -19.23 8.66 -2.18
C SER A 566 -18.62 7.91 -0.99
N ASN A 567 -18.32 6.61 -1.14
CA ASN A 567 -17.89 5.70 -0.06
C ASN A 567 -16.62 4.95 -0.48
N MET A 568 -15.59 5.68 -0.92
CA MET A 568 -14.37 5.06 -1.44
C MET A 568 -13.54 4.39 -0.35
N GLY A 569 -13.46 4.96 0.85
CA GLY A 569 -12.67 4.43 1.95
C GLY A 569 -13.49 3.59 2.94
N TYR A 570 -14.72 4.01 3.22
CA TYR A 570 -15.61 3.28 4.12
C TYR A 570 -17.09 3.54 3.80
N ALA A 571 -17.94 2.60 4.19
CA ALA A 571 -19.38 2.70 4.07
C ALA A 571 -20.07 2.42 5.41
N MET A 572 -21.19 3.11 5.66
CA MET A 572 -21.95 3.02 6.90
C MET A 572 -23.12 2.04 6.78
N ASN A 573 -23.61 1.59 7.94
CA ASN A 573 -24.86 0.85 8.09
C ASN A 573 -24.93 -0.48 7.35
N ALA A 574 -23.81 -1.18 7.22
CA ALA A 574 -23.77 -2.53 6.66
C ALA A 574 -24.48 -3.55 7.56
N GLU A 575 -25.18 -4.49 6.93
CA GLU A 575 -25.74 -5.68 7.57
C GLU A 575 -24.81 -6.86 7.40
N ILE A 576 -24.69 -7.69 8.44
CA ILE A 576 -23.92 -8.93 8.42
C ILE A 576 -24.84 -10.09 8.73
N LYS A 577 -24.76 -11.12 7.90
CA LYS A 577 -25.44 -12.39 8.09
C LYS A 577 -24.44 -13.52 8.05
N THR A 578 -24.36 -14.31 9.11
CA THR A 578 -23.55 -15.54 9.15
C THR A 578 -24.19 -16.61 8.29
N LEU A 579 -23.41 -17.24 7.42
CA LEU A 579 -23.83 -18.35 6.56
C LEU A 579 -23.36 -19.68 7.17
N LYS A 580 -23.87 -20.81 6.64
CA LYS A 580 -23.46 -22.13 7.13
C LYS A 580 -22.15 -22.64 6.50
N GLU A 581 -21.84 -22.11 5.33
CA GLU A 581 -20.67 -22.51 4.56
C GLU A 581 -19.39 -22.00 5.21
N THR A 582 -18.31 -22.76 5.05
CA THR A 582 -16.95 -22.38 5.44
C THR A 582 -16.05 -22.36 4.21
N TYR A 583 -15.05 -21.51 4.22
CA TYR A 583 -14.04 -21.40 3.16
C TYR A 583 -12.65 -21.54 3.77
N PRO A 584 -11.80 -22.42 3.25
CA PRO A 584 -10.46 -22.61 3.78
C PRO A 584 -9.58 -21.40 3.44
N LEU A 585 -9.06 -20.73 4.45
CA LEU A 585 -8.08 -19.66 4.33
C LEU A 585 -6.69 -20.20 4.65
N ALA A 586 -5.66 -19.74 3.94
CA ALA A 586 -4.28 -20.12 4.18
C ALA A 586 -3.57 -19.05 5.01
N SER A 587 -2.88 -19.46 6.08
CA SER A 587 -2.03 -18.62 6.92
C SER A 587 -0.69 -19.31 7.10
N THR A 588 0.40 -18.52 7.16
CA THR A 588 1.76 -19.04 7.38
C THR A 588 2.14 -19.11 8.84
N GLN A 589 1.44 -18.42 9.72
CA GLN A 589 1.71 -18.41 11.15
C GLN A 589 0.89 -19.50 11.84
N GLU A 590 1.56 -20.58 12.23
CA GLU A 590 0.97 -21.72 12.91
C GLU A 590 1.56 -21.87 14.32
N HIS A 591 1.30 -20.89 15.18
CA HIS A 591 1.62 -21.02 16.60
C HIS A 591 0.38 -21.56 17.32
N TYR A 592 0.20 -22.87 17.24
CA TYR A 592 -0.93 -23.58 17.83
C TYR A 592 -1.00 -23.37 19.35
N GLY A 593 -2.19 -23.14 19.86
CA GLY A 593 -2.48 -23.37 21.28
C GLY A 593 -2.24 -24.84 21.64
N LEU A 594 -1.97 -25.11 22.90
CA LEU A 594 -1.62 -26.46 23.39
C LEU A 594 -2.78 -27.45 23.42
N GLU A 595 -4.01 -27.02 23.23
CA GLU A 595 -5.18 -27.90 23.34
C GLU A 595 -5.53 -28.48 21.95
N GLU A 596 -5.31 -29.78 21.80
CA GLU A 596 -5.57 -30.55 20.57
C GLU A 596 -7.02 -30.48 20.08
N ASP A 597 -7.98 -30.29 20.97
CA ASP A 597 -9.42 -30.30 20.63
C ASP A 597 -9.93 -28.97 20.03
N LYS A 598 -9.09 -27.93 19.93
CA LYS A 598 -9.49 -26.60 19.45
C LYS A 598 -8.78 -26.15 18.19
N LEU A 599 -8.24 -27.07 17.42
CA LEU A 599 -7.49 -26.87 16.17
C LEU A 599 -8.33 -26.29 15.01
N ALA A 600 -9.51 -25.74 15.26
CA ALA A 600 -10.38 -25.24 14.19
C ALA A 600 -9.89 -23.93 13.53
N ALA A 601 -8.90 -23.25 14.10
CA ALA A 601 -8.36 -22.04 13.51
C ALA A 601 -6.89 -21.84 13.94
N PRO A 602 -5.94 -21.91 12.99
CA PRO A 602 -4.53 -21.64 13.28
C PRO A 602 -4.35 -20.27 13.95
N GLY A 603 -3.65 -20.23 15.06
CA GLY A 603 -3.21 -19.01 15.72
C GLY A 603 -4.23 -18.23 16.56
N PHE A 604 -5.54 -18.49 16.43
CA PHE A 604 -6.56 -17.66 17.09
C PHE A 604 -7.69 -18.44 17.75
N SER A 605 -7.53 -19.73 17.95
CA SER A 605 -8.61 -20.59 18.45
C SER A 605 -9.09 -20.20 19.85
N ASP A 606 -8.26 -19.56 20.64
CA ASP A 606 -8.66 -19.08 21.96
C ASP A 606 -7.70 -18.02 22.54
N LEU A 607 -7.71 -16.82 21.96
CA LEU A 607 -6.97 -15.70 22.53
C LEU A 607 -7.49 -15.27 23.91
N SER A 608 -8.63 -15.81 24.32
CA SER A 608 -9.16 -15.64 25.67
C SER A 608 -8.45 -16.51 26.70
N THR A 609 -7.61 -17.45 26.29
CA THR A 609 -6.88 -18.30 27.23
C THR A 609 -5.56 -17.66 27.63
N ASN A 610 -5.31 -17.63 28.91
CA ASN A 610 -4.03 -17.26 29.50
C ASN A 610 -2.85 -18.11 28.95
N GLU A 611 -3.12 -19.19 28.25
CA GLU A 611 -2.16 -20.15 27.74
C GLU A 611 -1.33 -19.62 26.57
N VAL A 612 -1.94 -18.95 25.59
CA VAL A 612 -1.17 -18.32 24.49
C VAL A 612 -0.27 -17.22 25.08
N GLN A 613 -0.82 -16.40 25.98
CA GLN A 613 -0.05 -15.33 26.62
C GLN A 613 1.05 -15.86 27.54
N SER A 614 0.82 -16.99 28.23
CA SER A 614 1.85 -17.62 29.05
C SER A 614 3.01 -18.20 28.24
N ARG A 615 2.79 -18.50 26.95
CA ARG A 615 3.81 -19.03 26.04
C ARG A 615 4.62 -17.97 25.30
N ILE A 616 4.10 -16.75 25.16
CA ILE A 616 4.84 -15.67 24.50
C ILE A 616 6.24 -15.49 25.12
N PRO A 617 6.43 -15.51 26.46
CA PRO A 617 7.76 -15.44 27.06
C PRO A 617 8.70 -16.60 26.69
N ASP A 618 8.15 -17.77 26.33
CA ASP A 618 8.96 -18.89 25.86
C ASP A 618 9.42 -18.72 24.42
N LEU A 619 8.62 -18.05 23.60
CA LEU A 619 8.92 -17.77 22.19
C LEU A 619 9.73 -16.49 22.02
N VAL A 620 9.35 -15.43 22.74
CA VAL A 620 9.97 -14.10 22.67
C VAL A 620 10.61 -13.78 24.02
N LYS A 621 11.94 -13.72 24.06
CA LYS A 621 12.68 -13.29 25.24
C LYS A 621 12.77 -11.76 25.25
N GLN A 622 12.29 -11.15 26.32
CA GLN A 622 12.33 -9.70 26.47
C GLN A 622 12.74 -9.31 27.89
N SER A 623 13.40 -8.18 28.01
CA SER A 623 13.86 -7.64 29.28
C SER A 623 13.87 -6.11 29.23
N THR A 624 13.96 -5.46 30.38
CA THR A 624 14.20 -4.01 30.46
C THR A 624 15.67 -3.71 30.21
N LEU A 625 15.98 -2.48 29.78
CA LEU A 625 17.37 -2.03 29.64
C LEU A 625 18.15 -2.13 30.95
N GLU A 626 17.50 -1.84 32.09
CA GLU A 626 18.13 -1.93 33.40
C GLU A 626 18.49 -3.37 33.77
N GLU A 627 17.58 -4.30 33.46
CA GLU A 627 17.81 -5.73 33.70
C GLU A 627 18.88 -6.28 32.77
N TYR A 628 18.83 -5.94 31.49
CA TYR A 628 19.86 -6.32 30.52
C TYR A 628 21.25 -5.82 30.93
N LYS A 629 21.37 -4.60 31.45
CA LYS A 629 22.66 -4.07 31.96
C LYS A 629 23.20 -4.86 33.18
N LYS A 630 22.30 -5.40 34.01
CA LYS A 630 22.69 -6.21 35.17
C LYS A 630 22.98 -7.67 34.80
N HIS A 631 22.18 -8.19 33.86
CA HIS A 631 22.20 -9.60 33.44
C HIS A 631 22.18 -9.69 31.92
N PRO A 632 23.30 -9.38 31.24
CA PRO A 632 23.35 -9.41 29.78
C PRO A 632 23.12 -10.82 29.18
N GLU A 633 23.36 -11.84 30.01
CA GLU A 633 23.21 -13.25 29.66
C GLU A 633 21.78 -13.77 29.90
N PHE A 634 20.80 -12.91 30.21
CA PHE A 634 19.46 -13.34 30.64
C PHE A 634 18.79 -14.34 29.67
N VAL A 635 19.04 -14.20 28.36
CA VAL A 635 18.47 -15.12 27.34
C VAL A 635 19.08 -16.52 27.52
N GLN A 636 20.40 -16.62 27.76
CA GLN A 636 21.07 -17.89 27.97
C GLN A 636 20.60 -18.53 29.27
N GLU A 637 20.48 -17.77 30.35
CA GLU A 637 19.98 -18.25 31.64
C GLU A 637 18.54 -18.79 31.50
N ILE A 638 17.66 -18.14 30.76
CA ILE A 638 16.30 -18.62 30.48
C ILE A 638 16.36 -19.93 29.68
N VAL A 639 17.15 -20.00 28.61
CA VAL A 639 17.29 -21.21 27.79
C VAL A 639 17.87 -22.36 28.60
N GLU A 640 18.85 -22.08 29.44
CA GLU A 640 19.46 -23.11 30.30
C GLU A 640 18.53 -23.63 31.39
N SER A 641 17.66 -22.76 31.94
CA SER A 641 16.66 -23.19 32.94
C SER A 641 15.61 -24.15 32.34
N HIS A 642 15.40 -24.13 31.03
CA HIS A 642 14.47 -25.02 30.32
C HIS A 642 15.17 -26.28 29.75
N LYS A 643 16.50 -26.37 29.85
CA LYS A 643 17.20 -27.62 29.46
C LYS A 643 16.82 -28.72 30.40
N PRO A 644 16.51 -29.91 29.88
CA PRO A 644 16.31 -31.10 30.75
C PRO A 644 17.50 -31.25 31.70
N ASP A 645 17.21 -31.47 32.96
CA ASP A 645 18.27 -31.72 33.95
C ASP A 645 19.04 -32.99 33.53
N LYS A 646 20.22 -32.78 32.93
CA LYS A 646 21.07 -33.88 32.42
C LYS A 646 21.31 -34.98 33.48
N LYS A 647 21.29 -34.64 34.76
CA LYS A 647 21.44 -35.60 35.84
C LYS A 647 20.18 -36.44 36.12
N ARG A 648 18.98 -35.89 35.85
CA ARG A 648 17.71 -36.61 36.03
C ARG A 648 17.39 -37.57 34.89
N ASP A 649 17.85 -37.27 33.69
CA ASP A 649 17.55 -38.02 32.48
C ASP A 649 18.63 -39.02 32.05
N LEU A 650 19.67 -39.20 32.86
CA LEU A 650 20.67 -40.22 32.64
C LEU A 650 20.37 -41.51 33.44
N ASN A 651 20.63 -42.64 32.82
CA ASN A 651 20.73 -43.94 33.51
C ASN A 651 21.99 -43.96 34.40
N PRO A 652 22.08 -44.89 35.38
CA PRO A 652 23.26 -45.02 36.21
C PRO A 652 24.56 -45.27 35.45
N ASP A 653 24.47 -45.78 34.23
CA ASP A 653 25.60 -46.01 33.30
C ASP A 653 25.98 -44.76 32.46
N GLY A 654 25.32 -43.62 32.68
CA GLY A 654 25.56 -42.39 31.96
C GLY A 654 24.82 -42.26 30.61
N THR A 655 24.02 -43.26 30.23
CA THR A 655 23.19 -43.19 29.00
C THR A 655 21.90 -42.41 29.24
N SER A 656 21.35 -41.78 28.22
CA SER A 656 20.09 -41.04 28.29
C SER A 656 18.91 -41.99 28.56
N LYS A 657 18.06 -41.68 29.56
CA LYS A 657 16.82 -42.40 29.86
C LYS A 657 15.77 -42.32 28.79
N LYS A 658 15.84 -41.27 27.97
CA LYS A 658 15.00 -41.09 26.78
C LYS A 658 15.92 -41.38 25.60
N ASN A 659 15.41 -42.12 24.63
CA ASN A 659 16.05 -42.30 23.31
C ASN A 659 16.08 -40.97 22.50
N TRP A 660 16.45 -39.90 23.17
CA TRP A 660 16.82 -38.67 22.50
C TRP A 660 18.28 -38.86 22.11
N PRO A 661 18.60 -38.88 20.82
CA PRO A 661 20.00 -38.87 20.43
C PRO A 661 20.63 -37.60 21.00
N ASP A 662 21.75 -37.74 21.71
CA ASP A 662 22.59 -36.59 22.08
C ASP A 662 23.09 -35.82 20.86
N HIS A 663 22.71 -36.27 19.70
CA HIS A 663 23.10 -35.79 18.39
C HIS A 663 21.86 -35.44 17.54
N SER A 664 21.93 -34.37 16.84
CA SER A 664 20.97 -34.01 15.78
C SER A 664 20.81 -35.19 14.81
N MET A 665 19.61 -35.42 14.28
CA MET A 665 19.40 -36.37 13.17
C MET A 665 20.28 -36.08 11.96
N TYR A 666 20.89 -34.93 11.92
CA TYR A 666 21.78 -34.44 10.87
C TYR A 666 23.25 -34.46 11.25
N ASN A 667 23.62 -35.13 12.36
CA ASN A 667 25.02 -35.32 12.69
C ASN A 667 25.68 -36.16 11.59
N ILE A 668 26.42 -35.47 10.76
CA ILE A 668 27.30 -36.09 9.76
C ILE A 668 28.65 -36.27 10.41
N GLU A 669 29.10 -37.50 10.52
CA GLU A 669 30.47 -37.75 10.98
C GLU A 669 31.46 -37.62 9.77
N PRO A 670 32.57 -36.91 9.97
CA PRO A 670 33.00 -36.20 11.16
C PRO A 670 32.19 -34.95 11.44
N GLU A 671 31.91 -34.71 12.71
CA GLU A 671 31.20 -33.52 13.17
C GLU A 671 31.91 -32.25 12.67
N TYR A 672 31.17 -31.38 12.00
CA TYR A 672 31.73 -30.12 11.48
C TYR A 672 32.06 -29.20 12.66
N ASP A 673 33.33 -28.81 12.77
CA ASP A 673 33.80 -27.91 13.83
C ASP A 673 33.47 -26.47 13.50
N TYR A 674 32.34 -25.98 13.98
CA TYR A 674 31.87 -24.60 13.80
C TYR A 674 32.73 -23.53 14.49
N SER A 675 33.70 -23.93 15.34
CA SER A 675 34.64 -22.99 15.95
C SER A 675 35.74 -22.53 14.96
N LYS A 676 35.87 -23.22 13.84
CA LYS A 676 36.86 -22.92 12.81
C LYS A 676 36.22 -22.18 11.62
N GLY A 677 36.88 -21.11 11.19
CA GLY A 677 36.45 -20.32 10.07
C GLY A 677 35.54 -19.13 10.45
N ASN A 678 34.95 -18.50 9.42
CA ASN A 678 34.05 -17.38 9.63
C ASN A 678 32.66 -17.87 10.01
N GLN A 679 32.09 -17.22 11.01
CA GLN A 679 30.70 -17.42 11.42
C GLN A 679 29.92 -16.15 11.11
N TRP A 680 28.69 -16.31 10.62
CA TRP A 680 27.81 -15.20 10.30
C TRP A 680 26.73 -15.11 11.36
N GLY A 681 26.55 -13.92 11.91
CA GLY A 681 25.45 -13.58 12.80
C GLY A 681 24.63 -12.45 12.20
N MET A 682 23.32 -12.45 12.42
CA MET A 682 22.44 -11.38 12.03
C MET A 682 21.69 -10.87 13.26
N SER A 683 21.74 -9.55 13.48
CA SER A 683 20.94 -8.88 14.50
C SER A 683 19.88 -8.02 13.80
N ILE A 684 18.64 -8.13 14.23
CA ILE A 684 17.52 -7.38 13.71
C ILE A 684 16.97 -6.48 14.82
N ASP A 685 17.07 -5.16 14.63
CA ASP A 685 16.48 -4.21 15.55
C ASP A 685 14.96 -4.14 15.34
N LEU A 686 14.19 -4.75 16.24
CA LEU A 686 12.74 -4.75 16.19
C LEU A 686 12.11 -3.38 16.51
N THR A 687 12.86 -2.46 17.13
CA THR A 687 12.39 -1.08 17.38
C THR A 687 12.26 -0.30 16.09
N SER A 688 13.16 -0.58 15.13
CA SER A 688 13.16 0.02 13.79
C SER A 688 12.34 -0.77 12.76
N CYS A 689 11.94 -2.00 13.08
CA CYS A 689 11.18 -2.87 12.18
C CYS A 689 9.71 -2.42 12.10
N THR A 690 9.19 -2.27 10.88
CA THR A 690 7.79 -1.89 10.61
C THR A 690 6.94 -3.06 10.11
N SER A 691 7.45 -4.29 10.14
CA SER A 691 6.78 -5.52 9.67
C SER A 691 6.32 -5.48 8.20
N CYS A 692 6.97 -4.69 7.35
CA CYS A 692 6.55 -4.48 5.95
C CYS A 692 6.83 -5.65 5.00
N ASN A 693 7.46 -6.73 5.46
CA ASN A 693 7.84 -7.93 4.68
C ASN A 693 8.74 -7.69 3.46
N ALA A 694 9.33 -6.51 3.30
CA ALA A 694 10.25 -6.23 2.20
C ALA A 694 11.48 -7.16 2.21
N CYS A 695 12.00 -7.53 3.40
CA CYS A 695 13.11 -8.47 3.54
C CYS A 695 12.75 -9.90 3.08
N SER A 696 11.52 -10.35 3.34
CA SER A 696 11.06 -11.68 2.90
C SER A 696 10.98 -11.75 1.37
N ILE A 697 10.40 -10.75 0.72
CA ILE A 697 10.35 -10.65 -0.76
C ILE A 697 11.75 -10.44 -1.34
N ALA A 698 12.60 -9.64 -0.70
CA ALA A 698 13.97 -9.44 -1.16
C ALA A 698 14.75 -10.77 -1.17
N CYS A 699 14.56 -11.60 -0.14
CA CYS A 699 15.14 -12.94 -0.07
C CYS A 699 14.58 -13.87 -1.16
N GLN A 700 13.25 -13.82 -1.40
CA GLN A 700 12.64 -14.60 -2.48
C GLN A 700 13.16 -14.18 -3.86
N SER A 701 13.27 -12.89 -4.10
CA SER A 701 13.77 -12.35 -5.36
C SER A 701 15.25 -12.69 -5.60
N GLU A 702 16.10 -12.56 -4.57
CA GLU A 702 17.53 -12.88 -4.63
C GLU A 702 17.78 -14.36 -4.91
N ASN A 703 17.07 -15.22 -4.20
CA ASN A 703 17.29 -16.66 -4.23
C ASN A 703 16.34 -17.39 -5.20
N ASN A 704 15.53 -16.66 -5.95
CA ASN A 704 14.51 -17.20 -6.85
C ASN A 704 13.66 -18.31 -6.17
N ILE A 705 13.18 -18.03 -4.96
CA ILE A 705 12.44 -19.01 -4.16
C ILE A 705 11.09 -19.30 -4.84
N PRO A 706 10.74 -20.56 -5.06
CA PRO A 706 9.50 -20.93 -5.74
C PRO A 706 8.26 -20.62 -4.91
N VAL A 707 7.16 -20.36 -5.61
CA VAL A 707 5.80 -20.28 -5.06
C VAL A 707 5.22 -21.69 -5.00
N VAL A 708 4.67 -22.08 -3.85
CA VAL A 708 4.12 -23.44 -3.65
C VAL A 708 2.59 -23.51 -3.80
N GLY A 709 1.90 -22.36 -3.71
CA GLY A 709 0.45 -22.25 -3.86
C GLY A 709 -0.33 -22.45 -2.57
N LYS A 710 -1.56 -21.96 -2.55
CA LYS A 710 -2.45 -21.92 -1.39
C LYS A 710 -2.54 -23.27 -0.65
N GLN A 711 -2.76 -24.38 -1.38
CA GLN A 711 -2.93 -25.69 -0.76
C GLN A 711 -1.68 -26.15 -0.01
N GLN A 712 -0.49 -25.82 -0.52
CA GLN A 712 0.75 -26.22 0.14
C GLN A 712 1.05 -25.31 1.34
N VAL A 713 0.70 -24.02 1.29
CA VAL A 713 0.75 -23.16 2.48
C VAL A 713 -0.15 -23.71 3.58
N MET A 714 -1.38 -24.15 3.26
CA MET A 714 -2.29 -24.81 4.22
C MET A 714 -1.71 -26.11 4.81
N ASN A 715 -0.78 -26.75 4.09
CA ASN A 715 -0.07 -27.94 4.54
C ASN A 715 1.24 -27.58 5.28
N GLY A 716 1.52 -26.31 5.58
CA GLY A 716 2.75 -25.84 6.23
C GLY A 716 4.00 -26.07 5.39
N ARG A 717 3.92 -25.91 4.07
CA ARG A 717 5.02 -26.17 3.12
C ARG A 717 5.45 -24.93 2.35
N GLU A 718 5.16 -23.74 2.88
CA GLU A 718 5.72 -22.49 2.34
C GLU A 718 7.25 -22.50 2.37
N MET A 719 7.86 -21.80 1.41
CA MET A 719 9.32 -21.82 1.18
C MET A 719 10.05 -20.56 1.65
N HIS A 720 9.40 -19.73 2.47
CA HIS A 720 10.03 -18.50 2.97
C HIS A 720 11.20 -18.83 3.90
N TRP A 721 12.39 -18.32 3.60
CA TRP A 721 13.57 -18.46 4.45
C TRP A 721 13.59 -17.46 5.61
N ILE A 722 12.94 -16.31 5.41
CA ILE A 722 12.77 -15.27 6.43
C ILE A 722 11.28 -15.18 6.75
N ARG A 723 10.94 -15.24 8.03
CA ARG A 723 9.58 -15.07 8.54
C ARG A 723 9.53 -13.90 9.51
N ILE A 724 8.43 -13.16 9.45
CA ILE A 724 8.06 -12.14 10.44
C ILE A 724 6.72 -12.59 11.01
N ASP A 725 6.75 -13.06 12.25
CA ASP A 725 5.57 -13.53 12.97
C ASP A 725 5.12 -12.45 13.96
N ASN A 726 3.81 -12.25 14.07
CA ASN A 726 3.21 -11.29 14.99
C ASN A 726 2.56 -12.03 16.17
N TYR A 727 2.75 -11.46 17.35
CA TYR A 727 2.13 -11.96 18.58
C TYR A 727 1.30 -10.85 19.20
N PHE A 728 0.10 -11.20 19.62
CA PHE A 728 -0.80 -10.26 20.26
C PHE A 728 -0.83 -10.47 21.75
N SER A 729 -0.79 -9.38 22.54
CA SER A 729 -0.93 -9.41 23.99
C SER A 729 -1.83 -8.27 24.45
N GLY A 730 -2.45 -8.40 25.64
CA GLY A 730 -3.33 -7.38 26.21
C GLY A 730 -4.81 -7.63 25.93
N ASP A 731 -5.64 -6.56 26.05
CA ASP A 731 -7.06 -6.61 25.74
C ASP A 731 -7.25 -6.69 24.21
N PRO A 732 -7.89 -7.74 23.67
CA PRO A 732 -8.02 -7.94 22.24
C PRO A 732 -9.03 -6.99 21.55
N ASP A 733 -9.79 -6.24 22.32
CA ASP A 733 -10.83 -5.32 21.90
C ASP A 733 -10.38 -3.87 22.16
#